data_66827e68b184f9b579ef3e624b6809e9
#
_entry.id   66827e68b184f9b579ef3e624b6809e9
#
_cell.length_a   1.000
_cell.length_b   1.000
_cell.length_c   1.000
_cell.angle_alpha   90.00
_cell.angle_beta   90.00
_cell.angle_gamma   90.00
#
_symmetry.space_group_name_H-M   'P 1'
#
loop_
_entity.id
_entity.type
_entity.pdbx_description
1 polymer ?
#
loop_
_entity_poly.entity_id
_entity_poly.type
_entity_poly.pdbx_seq_one_letter_code
_entity_poly.pdbx_strand_id
1 'polypeptide(L)'
;MLTHAKWIRAAEATASCPVFRKKFTCKDPEIGFLTYSARGVVSVRLNGRLVSDEKMVPGWTEYESRTLVRENLVFLFDGENEITITLAPGWYAGSIRRGCAPGVERIPAVIAEIRVLDGDESKTLIATDESWECSESGLLRCDMYNGQCFDARVEPAYTVPVIAEEGGKEMLTRHDGEPIRPQERIAVRRIFVTPAGETVLDFGQNLTGVPEITLTAKAGDEVRFSFAEIMDPAGNFYTENYRAAQCEFTYICRDGAQVYAPELTFYGFRYLRVDAFPGEITPENVTAVVWHSDMKRTGFIETGDALVNRLMENVIWGQKGNYLDIPTDCPQRDERLGWTGDAQVFVKAASYNYNVKAFFTKWLRDMAVAQREDGLIPNVIPAAVGRERCSAAWGDAAVICPWQIYESYGDRELLAEHYPMMKKWVDYITTQSGGGYLWHGEGHFGDWLGLDAPYGQYKGSTDAALIAAAYYAHGAELVARAAAVLGYEENAAEYAALRERIGEAFYEKYGDRFETQTAYALALRFGLAKDAAAAGEALAAKVRSDGERLMTGFVGTPYLLHVLSAAGHGDLAYTLFLRRDFPSWLYPISKGATTMWEHWDGIMPDGQIWSKDMNSFNHYAYGAVADWVYEYAAGIRPLEAGFKKAVIEPHPDRRLGSLKVRYASAAGDIAVSWAYDAEGICRVRIETAVPAVIRGEEVAAGVYEYFV
;
A
#
# COMPACT_ATOMS: atom_id res chain seq x y z
N MET A 1 25.57 -15.08 2.92
CA MET A 1 24.29 -15.69 3.32
C MET A 1 24.13 -17.00 2.56
N LEU A 2 23.62 -18.07 3.18
CA LEU A 2 23.29 -19.35 2.53
C LEU A 2 24.45 -19.99 1.72
N THR A 3 25.65 -20.02 2.32
CA THR A 3 26.87 -20.41 1.62
C THR A 3 26.88 -21.88 1.21
N HIS A 4 26.31 -22.76 2.03
CA HIS A 4 26.29 -24.21 1.81
C HIS A 4 25.01 -24.73 1.17
N ALA A 5 23.91 -23.92 1.24
CA ALA A 5 22.62 -24.29 0.68
C ALA A 5 22.57 -24.17 -0.85
N LYS A 6 21.79 -25.03 -1.49
CA LYS A 6 21.42 -24.96 -2.91
C LYS A 6 19.95 -24.65 -3.04
N TRP A 7 19.53 -24.05 -4.15
CA TRP A 7 18.13 -24.01 -4.50
C TRP A 7 17.61 -25.42 -4.74
N ILE A 8 16.50 -25.79 -4.09
CA ILE A 8 15.83 -27.07 -4.33
C ILE A 8 14.42 -26.87 -4.84
N ARG A 9 14.00 -27.78 -5.72
CA ARG A 9 12.63 -27.84 -6.26
C ARG A 9 12.21 -29.30 -6.49
N ALA A 10 10.91 -29.52 -6.68
CA ALA A 10 10.42 -30.81 -7.18
C ALA A 10 10.97 -31.07 -8.60
N ALA A 11 11.34 -32.30 -8.89
CA ALA A 11 11.89 -32.68 -10.19
C ALA A 11 10.85 -32.61 -11.31
N GLU A 12 9.60 -32.83 -10.98
CA GLU A 12 8.45 -32.80 -11.88
C GLU A 12 7.37 -31.86 -11.34
N ALA A 13 6.47 -31.41 -12.21
CA ALA A 13 5.30 -30.65 -11.78
C ALA A 13 4.44 -31.50 -10.82
N THR A 14 4.19 -31.00 -9.63
CA THR A 14 3.31 -31.64 -8.65
C THR A 14 1.85 -31.25 -8.88
N ALA A 15 0.91 -32.14 -8.57
CA ALA A 15 -0.51 -31.86 -8.65
C ALA A 15 -0.99 -30.91 -7.54
N SER A 16 -0.15 -30.69 -6.49
CA SER A 16 -0.38 -29.78 -5.36
C SER A 16 0.86 -28.96 -5.07
N CYS A 17 0.75 -27.98 -4.17
CA CYS A 17 1.91 -27.23 -3.66
C CYS A 17 2.85 -28.21 -2.92
N PRO A 18 4.15 -28.29 -3.30
CA PRO A 18 5.05 -29.27 -2.69
C PRO A 18 5.42 -28.89 -1.26
N VAL A 19 5.69 -29.91 -0.45
CA VAL A 19 6.30 -29.79 0.86
C VAL A 19 7.65 -30.49 0.87
N PHE A 20 8.68 -29.75 1.27
CA PHE A 20 10.05 -30.26 1.45
C PHE A 20 10.28 -30.58 2.92
N ARG A 21 11.07 -31.64 3.19
CA ARG A 21 11.40 -32.09 4.53
C ARG A 21 12.86 -32.44 4.67
N LYS A 22 13.42 -32.13 5.85
CA LYS A 22 14.72 -32.64 6.30
C LYS A 22 14.66 -33.06 7.75
N LYS A 23 15.02 -34.31 8.05
CA LYS A 23 15.29 -34.80 9.40
C LYS A 23 16.79 -34.70 9.68
N PHE A 24 17.14 -34.28 10.89
CA PHE A 24 18.51 -34.09 11.31
C PHE A 24 18.63 -34.23 12.83
N THR A 25 19.87 -34.51 13.30
CA THR A 25 20.13 -34.65 14.73
C THR A 25 20.93 -33.49 15.26
N CYS A 26 20.53 -32.96 16.40
CA CYS A 26 21.26 -32.00 17.20
C CYS A 26 21.74 -32.70 18.49
N LYS A 27 22.95 -32.40 18.93
CA LYS A 27 23.45 -32.82 20.26
C LYS A 27 23.25 -31.65 21.19
N ASP A 28 22.57 -31.88 22.28
CA ASP A 28 22.16 -30.87 23.23
C ASP A 28 21.14 -29.82 22.65
N PRO A 29 20.25 -29.28 23.47
CA PRO A 29 19.32 -28.22 23.01
C PRO A 29 20.10 -26.97 22.66
N GLU A 30 19.85 -26.41 21.46
CA GLU A 30 20.57 -25.23 20.96
C GLU A 30 19.63 -24.19 20.34
N ILE A 31 20.11 -22.95 20.25
CA ILE A 31 19.50 -21.91 19.43
C ILE A 31 20.16 -21.92 18.06
N GLY A 32 19.38 -22.19 17.04
CA GLY A 32 19.80 -22.11 15.65
C GLY A 32 19.40 -20.79 14.99
N PHE A 33 20.15 -20.42 13.96
CA PHE A 33 19.83 -19.31 13.05
C PHE A 33 19.37 -19.92 11.72
N LEU A 34 18.07 -19.93 11.50
CA LEU A 34 17.47 -20.35 10.24
C LEU A 34 17.46 -19.16 9.27
N THR A 35 18.18 -19.30 8.16
CA THR A 35 18.17 -18.37 7.03
C THR A 35 17.52 -19.08 5.85
N TYR A 36 16.55 -18.44 5.19
CA TYR A 36 15.81 -19.05 4.08
C TYR A 36 15.26 -18.04 3.10
N SER A 37 14.95 -18.52 1.90
CA SER A 37 14.30 -17.78 0.84
C SER A 37 13.48 -18.70 -0.06
N ALA A 38 12.64 -18.11 -0.92
CA ALA A 38 11.88 -18.83 -1.93
C ALA A 38 11.74 -18.03 -3.22
N ARG A 39 11.73 -18.73 -4.32
CA ARG A 39 11.12 -18.33 -5.58
C ARG A 39 9.65 -18.77 -5.54
N GLY A 40 8.80 -17.97 -4.90
CA GLY A 40 7.46 -18.28 -4.47
C GLY A 40 7.18 -17.71 -3.09
N VAL A 41 6.23 -18.28 -2.36
CA VAL A 41 5.95 -17.99 -0.95
C VAL A 41 5.95 -19.28 -0.15
N VAL A 42 6.44 -19.20 1.09
CA VAL A 42 6.65 -20.41 1.93
C VAL A 42 6.05 -20.29 3.31
N SER A 43 5.63 -21.46 3.85
CA SER A 43 5.37 -21.66 5.27
C SER A 43 6.43 -22.65 5.79
N VAL A 44 7.18 -22.24 6.81
CA VAL A 44 8.28 -23.02 7.38
C VAL A 44 7.93 -23.47 8.79
N ARG A 45 8.09 -24.78 9.03
CA ARG A 45 7.86 -25.37 10.36
C ARG A 45 9.10 -26.13 10.83
N LEU A 46 9.39 -26.01 12.11
CA LEU A 46 10.37 -26.81 12.79
C LEU A 46 9.65 -27.62 13.88
N ASN A 47 9.83 -28.95 13.86
CA ASN A 47 9.15 -29.86 14.78
C ASN A 47 7.63 -29.64 14.83
N GLY A 48 7.01 -29.44 13.66
CA GLY A 48 5.57 -29.17 13.46
C GLY A 48 5.08 -27.77 13.83
N ARG A 49 5.93 -26.89 14.36
CA ARG A 49 5.57 -25.52 14.77
C ARG A 49 6.06 -24.49 13.76
N LEU A 50 5.23 -23.49 13.43
CA LEU A 50 5.65 -22.36 12.60
C LEU A 50 6.88 -21.67 13.23
N VAL A 51 7.89 -21.38 12.40
CA VAL A 51 9.11 -20.67 12.83
C VAL A 51 8.86 -19.17 13.04
N SER A 52 7.83 -18.63 12.40
CA SER A 52 7.40 -17.22 12.52
C SER A 52 5.90 -17.13 12.26
N ASP A 53 5.27 -16.06 12.76
CA ASP A 53 3.89 -15.68 12.43
C ASP A 53 3.80 -14.85 11.14
N GLU A 54 4.95 -14.50 10.52
CA GLU A 54 5.00 -13.77 9.26
C GLU A 54 4.29 -14.52 8.12
N LYS A 55 3.63 -13.75 7.26
CA LYS A 55 2.86 -14.27 6.13
C LYS A 55 3.48 -13.85 4.81
N MET A 56 3.18 -14.62 3.75
CA MET A 56 3.62 -14.33 2.40
C MET A 56 5.16 -14.23 2.25
N VAL A 57 5.89 -14.98 3.07
CA VAL A 57 7.36 -15.00 3.14
C VAL A 57 7.94 -15.64 1.87
N PRO A 58 9.03 -15.11 1.28
CA PRO A 58 9.94 -14.08 1.80
C PRO A 58 9.50 -12.65 1.51
N GLY A 59 8.45 -12.43 0.73
CA GLY A 59 7.95 -11.14 0.29
C GLY A 59 8.01 -10.97 -1.23
N TRP A 60 7.42 -9.89 -1.74
CA TRP A 60 7.41 -9.54 -3.16
C TRP A 60 8.54 -8.56 -3.48
N THR A 61 9.31 -8.83 -4.52
CA THR A 61 10.43 -7.99 -4.96
C THR A 61 10.57 -8.03 -6.48
N GLU A 62 11.51 -7.28 -7.01
CA GLU A 62 11.92 -7.32 -8.41
C GLU A 62 12.80 -8.56 -8.66
N TYR A 63 12.14 -9.69 -8.90
CA TYR A 63 12.78 -11.02 -8.97
C TYR A 63 13.86 -11.20 -10.04
N GLU A 64 13.97 -10.29 -10.99
CA GLU A 64 15.05 -10.31 -11.99
C GLU A 64 16.38 -9.77 -11.42
N SER A 65 16.31 -9.03 -10.31
CA SER A 65 17.47 -8.35 -9.73
C SER A 65 17.66 -8.62 -8.24
N ARG A 66 16.60 -9.07 -7.54
CA ARG A 66 16.61 -9.28 -6.09
C ARG A 66 15.85 -10.55 -5.71
N THR A 67 16.30 -11.18 -4.64
CA THR A 67 15.58 -12.29 -3.98
C THR A 67 15.68 -12.08 -2.48
N LEU A 68 14.55 -11.92 -1.80
CA LEU A 68 14.50 -11.56 -0.39
C LEU A 68 14.80 -12.77 0.49
N VAL A 69 15.58 -12.54 1.56
CA VAL A 69 15.98 -13.57 2.55
C VAL A 69 15.36 -13.22 3.89
N ARG A 70 14.86 -14.24 4.58
CA ARG A 70 14.38 -14.16 5.96
C ARG A 70 15.37 -14.89 6.89
N GLU A 71 15.44 -14.38 8.12
CA GLU A 71 16.24 -14.97 9.19
C GLU A 71 15.40 -15.07 10.45
N ASN A 72 15.35 -16.26 11.06
CA ASN A 72 14.63 -16.50 12.31
C ASN A 72 15.55 -17.25 13.30
N LEU A 73 15.41 -16.91 14.57
CA LEU A 73 15.92 -17.76 15.64
C LEU A 73 14.99 -18.95 15.81
N VAL A 74 15.58 -20.14 15.88
CA VAL A 74 14.84 -21.39 16.06
C VAL A 74 15.42 -22.19 17.24
N PHE A 75 14.54 -22.89 17.96
CA PHE A 75 14.97 -23.76 19.06
C PHE A 75 15.06 -25.19 18.58
N LEU A 76 16.23 -25.81 18.77
CA LEU A 76 16.55 -27.18 18.41
C LEU A 76 16.51 -28.06 19.65
N PHE A 77 15.84 -29.20 19.56
CA PHE A 77 15.81 -30.18 20.64
C PHE A 77 17.04 -31.10 20.57
N ASP A 78 17.44 -31.67 21.72
CA ASP A 78 18.38 -32.78 21.76
C ASP A 78 17.79 -34.00 21.00
N GLY A 79 18.58 -34.63 20.16
CA GLY A 79 18.15 -35.72 19.31
C GLY A 79 17.59 -35.28 17.95
N GLU A 80 16.58 -36.00 17.47
CA GLU A 80 15.97 -35.76 16.14
C GLU A 80 15.15 -34.49 16.09
N ASN A 81 15.40 -33.71 15.06
CA ASN A 81 14.61 -32.54 14.67
C ASN A 81 14.15 -32.71 13.22
N GLU A 82 13.01 -32.05 12.88
CA GLU A 82 12.45 -32.06 11.54
C GLU A 82 12.10 -30.64 11.11
N ILE A 83 12.60 -30.22 9.95
CA ILE A 83 12.15 -28.99 9.29
C ILE A 83 11.28 -29.34 8.07
N THR A 84 10.16 -28.66 7.91
CA THR A 84 9.29 -28.75 6.74
C THR A 84 9.07 -27.38 6.13
N ILE A 85 9.07 -27.31 4.79
CA ILE A 85 8.85 -26.06 4.02
C ILE A 85 7.79 -26.35 2.97
N THR A 86 6.59 -25.77 3.13
CA THR A 86 5.54 -25.80 2.11
C THR A 86 5.74 -24.62 1.18
N LEU A 87 5.75 -24.87 -0.13
CA LEU A 87 6.02 -23.86 -1.17
C LEU A 87 4.80 -23.64 -2.06
N ALA A 88 4.36 -22.39 -2.20
CA ALA A 88 3.32 -22.00 -3.15
C ALA A 88 3.85 -21.01 -4.19
N PRO A 89 3.22 -20.89 -5.37
CA PRO A 89 3.66 -20.00 -6.45
C PRO A 89 3.78 -18.52 -6.05
N GLY A 90 2.84 -18.03 -5.22
CA GLY A 90 2.79 -16.65 -4.73
C GLY A 90 2.92 -15.62 -5.85
N TRP A 91 3.65 -14.53 -5.60
CA TRP A 91 3.94 -13.47 -6.58
C TRP A 91 4.95 -13.88 -7.65
N TYR A 92 5.78 -14.88 -7.39
CA TYR A 92 6.84 -15.30 -8.31
C TYR A 92 6.30 -16.03 -9.55
N ALA A 93 5.39 -16.99 -9.35
CA ALA A 93 4.91 -17.88 -10.40
C ALA A 93 3.38 -18.00 -10.49
N GLY A 94 2.63 -17.28 -9.64
CA GLY A 94 1.16 -17.27 -9.64
C GLY A 94 0.54 -16.39 -10.72
N SER A 95 -0.80 -16.30 -10.72
CA SER A 95 -1.61 -15.60 -11.72
C SER A 95 -1.35 -14.09 -11.81
N ILE A 96 -0.85 -13.45 -10.76
CA ILE A 96 -0.54 -12.01 -10.71
C ILE A 96 0.52 -11.57 -11.73
N ARG A 97 1.18 -12.51 -12.36
CA ARG A 97 2.28 -12.32 -13.29
C ARG A 97 1.85 -11.90 -14.70
N ARG A 98 0.75 -11.23 -14.90
CA ARG A 98 0.34 -10.74 -16.23
C ARG A 98 1.36 -9.72 -16.76
N GLY A 99 2.08 -10.06 -17.83
CA GLY A 99 3.01 -9.15 -18.51
C GLY A 99 4.50 -9.42 -18.31
N CYS A 100 4.90 -10.45 -17.54
CA CYS A 100 6.26 -10.98 -17.65
C CYS A 100 6.51 -11.52 -19.06
N ALA A 101 7.75 -11.39 -19.54
CA ALA A 101 8.14 -11.76 -20.88
C ALA A 101 7.53 -13.11 -21.30
N PRO A 102 6.83 -13.20 -22.46
CA PRO A 102 6.26 -14.44 -22.92
C PRO A 102 7.35 -15.50 -23.06
N GLY A 103 7.11 -16.72 -22.53
CA GLY A 103 8.01 -17.86 -22.68
C GLY A 103 9.04 -18.06 -21.56
N VAL A 104 9.09 -17.20 -20.54
CA VAL A 104 9.91 -17.44 -19.33
C VAL A 104 9.09 -18.26 -18.36
N GLU A 105 9.37 -19.56 -18.28
CA GLU A 105 8.83 -20.43 -17.24
C GLU A 105 9.49 -20.09 -15.88
N ARG A 106 8.70 -19.72 -14.87
CA ARG A 106 9.18 -19.50 -13.51
C ARG A 106 8.80 -20.70 -12.66
N ILE A 107 9.79 -21.47 -12.28
CA ILE A 107 9.63 -22.66 -11.45
C ILE A 107 9.87 -22.27 -9.99
N PRO A 108 8.89 -22.50 -9.09
CA PRO A 108 9.08 -22.27 -7.66
C PRO A 108 10.22 -23.12 -7.09
N ALA A 109 11.01 -22.54 -6.19
CA ALA A 109 12.12 -23.19 -5.51
C ALA A 109 12.33 -22.62 -4.11
N VAL A 110 12.99 -23.38 -3.24
CA VAL A 110 13.35 -22.95 -1.89
C VAL A 110 14.84 -23.10 -1.66
N ILE A 111 15.40 -22.29 -0.76
CA ILE A 111 16.76 -22.38 -0.25
C ILE A 111 16.74 -22.09 1.24
N ALA A 112 17.39 -22.93 2.06
CA ALA A 112 17.42 -22.76 3.50
C ALA A 112 18.70 -23.33 4.11
N GLU A 113 19.14 -22.73 5.21
CA GLU A 113 20.30 -23.14 5.99
C GLU A 113 20.05 -22.89 7.47
N ILE A 114 20.30 -23.86 8.34
CA ILE A 114 20.35 -23.66 9.80
C ILE A 114 21.81 -23.69 10.23
N ARG A 115 22.21 -22.63 10.94
CA ARG A 115 23.52 -22.51 11.58
C ARG A 115 23.37 -22.46 13.08
N VAL A 116 24.36 -23.01 13.79
CA VAL A 116 24.50 -22.93 15.24
C VAL A 116 25.85 -22.31 15.59
N LEU A 117 25.96 -21.73 16.79
CA LEU A 117 27.24 -21.23 17.28
C LEU A 117 28.04 -22.40 17.91
N ASP A 118 29.32 -22.49 17.55
CA ASP A 118 30.28 -23.42 18.12
C ASP A 118 31.46 -22.60 18.66
N GLY A 119 31.35 -22.15 19.91
CA GLY A 119 32.20 -21.10 20.46
C GLY A 119 31.97 -19.75 19.76
N ASP A 120 33.04 -19.17 19.22
CA ASP A 120 32.99 -17.91 18.45
C ASP A 120 32.74 -18.13 16.93
N GLU A 121 32.66 -19.37 16.49
CA GLU A 121 32.44 -19.71 15.08
C GLU A 121 31.01 -20.15 14.82
N SER A 122 30.55 -19.94 13.59
CA SER A 122 29.24 -20.38 13.11
C SER A 122 29.38 -21.65 12.28
N LYS A 123 28.71 -22.71 12.70
CA LYS A 123 28.70 -24.02 12.02
C LYS A 123 27.36 -24.26 11.35
N THR A 124 27.40 -24.66 10.07
CA THR A 124 26.19 -25.12 9.36
C THR A 124 25.80 -26.49 9.87
N LEU A 125 24.58 -26.61 10.38
CA LEU A 125 24.00 -27.86 10.84
C LEU A 125 23.28 -28.58 9.70
N ILE A 126 22.45 -27.87 8.95
CA ILE A 126 21.80 -28.34 7.72
C ILE A 126 21.75 -27.24 6.66
N ALA A 127 21.74 -27.67 5.41
CA ALA A 127 21.52 -26.81 4.24
C ALA A 127 20.66 -27.58 3.23
N THR A 128 19.91 -26.83 2.39
CA THR A 128 19.16 -27.45 1.29
C THR A 128 20.10 -28.01 0.23
N ASP A 129 19.87 -29.26 -0.14
CA ASP A 129 20.60 -30.03 -1.14
C ASP A 129 19.73 -31.21 -1.66
N GLU A 130 20.30 -32.09 -2.47
CA GLU A 130 19.64 -33.26 -3.06
C GLU A 130 19.20 -34.32 -2.03
N SER A 131 19.64 -34.22 -0.78
CA SER A 131 19.30 -35.16 0.30
C SER A 131 18.01 -34.80 1.03
N TRP A 132 17.35 -33.67 0.65
CA TRP A 132 16.01 -33.34 1.13
C TRP A 132 14.97 -34.23 0.48
N GLU A 133 13.90 -34.45 1.19
CA GLU A 133 12.73 -35.18 0.72
C GLU A 133 11.64 -34.21 0.25
N CYS A 134 10.87 -34.60 -0.76
CA CYS A 134 9.76 -33.83 -1.28
C CYS A 134 8.49 -34.68 -1.40
N SER A 135 7.35 -34.09 -1.16
CA SER A 135 6.04 -34.68 -1.32
C SER A 135 5.06 -33.68 -1.91
N GLU A 136 4.00 -34.19 -2.51
CA GLU A 136 2.75 -33.45 -2.62
C GLU A 136 2.17 -33.17 -1.23
N SER A 137 1.39 -32.10 -1.07
CA SER A 137 0.79 -31.72 0.19
C SER A 137 -0.73 -31.61 0.09
N GLY A 138 -1.39 -31.42 1.23
CA GLY A 138 -2.81 -31.13 1.27
C GLY A 138 -3.20 -29.76 0.64
N LEU A 139 -2.25 -28.89 0.36
CA LEU A 139 -2.48 -27.62 -0.32
C LEU A 139 -2.57 -27.86 -1.83
N LEU A 140 -3.77 -28.28 -2.29
CA LEU A 140 -4.00 -28.72 -3.67
C LEU A 140 -3.89 -27.56 -4.67
N ARG A 141 -4.28 -26.35 -4.28
CA ARG A 141 -4.17 -25.10 -5.05
C ARG A 141 -3.91 -23.94 -4.11
N CYS A 142 -3.02 -23.04 -4.50
CA CYS A 142 -2.80 -21.77 -3.82
C CYS A 142 -2.36 -20.73 -4.84
N ASP A 143 -3.17 -19.70 -5.03
CA ASP A 143 -2.95 -18.63 -6.01
C ASP A 143 -3.50 -17.30 -5.49
N MET A 144 -2.85 -16.21 -5.87
CA MET A 144 -3.22 -14.88 -5.39
C MET A 144 -4.59 -14.43 -5.90
N TYR A 145 -4.96 -14.75 -7.14
CA TYR A 145 -6.25 -14.37 -7.72
C TYR A 145 -7.33 -15.43 -7.53
N ASN A 146 -6.93 -16.72 -7.61
CA ASN A 146 -7.89 -17.82 -7.63
C ASN A 146 -8.14 -18.43 -6.25
N GLY A 147 -7.37 -17.98 -5.24
CA GLY A 147 -7.50 -18.45 -3.86
C GLY A 147 -6.91 -19.84 -3.64
N GLN A 148 -7.45 -20.60 -2.69
CA GLN A 148 -6.85 -21.88 -2.34
C GLN A 148 -7.87 -23.01 -2.16
N CYS A 149 -7.35 -24.24 -2.34
CA CYS A 149 -8.01 -25.49 -1.95
C CYS A 149 -7.06 -26.31 -1.08
N PHE A 150 -7.50 -26.71 0.11
CA PHE A 150 -6.73 -27.54 1.03
C PHE A 150 -7.52 -28.82 1.41
N ASP A 151 -6.88 -29.97 1.27
CA ASP A 151 -7.41 -31.26 1.71
C ASP A 151 -6.68 -31.73 2.98
N ALA A 152 -7.37 -31.67 4.12
CA ALA A 152 -6.82 -32.04 5.42
C ALA A 152 -6.63 -33.57 5.62
N ARG A 153 -7.05 -34.38 4.67
CA ARG A 153 -6.87 -35.84 4.68
C ARG A 153 -5.55 -36.29 4.07
N VAL A 154 -4.90 -35.41 3.31
CA VAL A 154 -3.66 -35.76 2.60
C VAL A 154 -2.48 -35.81 3.58
N GLU A 155 -1.86 -36.98 3.66
CA GLU A 155 -0.63 -37.18 4.41
C GLU A 155 0.56 -37.21 3.43
N PRO A 156 1.61 -36.37 3.65
CA PRO A 156 2.78 -36.33 2.76
C PRO A 156 3.52 -37.68 2.66
N ALA A 157 3.72 -38.18 1.44
CA ALA A 157 4.36 -39.49 1.21
C ALA A 157 5.88 -39.41 0.95
N TYR A 158 6.43 -38.22 0.67
CA TYR A 158 7.83 -37.94 0.41
C TYR A 158 8.48 -38.82 -0.66
N THR A 159 7.79 -38.99 -1.78
CA THR A 159 8.21 -39.83 -2.91
C THR A 159 8.61 -39.03 -4.15
N VAL A 160 8.44 -37.70 -4.12
CA VAL A 160 8.79 -36.81 -5.25
C VAL A 160 10.30 -36.58 -5.24
N PRO A 161 11.03 -36.85 -6.36
CA PRO A 161 12.45 -36.53 -6.43
C PRO A 161 12.73 -35.03 -6.31
N VAL A 162 13.86 -34.68 -5.68
CA VAL A 162 14.37 -33.32 -5.50
C VAL A 162 15.48 -33.04 -6.50
N ILE A 163 15.42 -31.90 -7.14
CA ILE A 163 16.53 -31.33 -7.93
C ILE A 163 17.12 -30.18 -7.14
N ALA A 164 18.46 -30.17 -7.01
CA ALA A 164 19.21 -29.04 -6.47
C ALA A 164 19.90 -28.27 -7.59
N GLU A 165 19.87 -26.95 -7.51
CA GLU A 165 20.41 -26.04 -8.51
C GLU A 165 21.45 -25.11 -7.86
N GLU A 166 22.58 -24.94 -8.53
CA GLU A 166 23.60 -23.96 -8.16
C GLU A 166 23.30 -22.59 -8.79
N GLY A 167 23.80 -21.52 -8.18
CA GLY A 167 23.67 -20.17 -8.70
C GLY A 167 22.48 -19.39 -8.15
N GLY A 168 22.33 -18.13 -8.60
CA GLY A 168 21.24 -17.24 -8.18
C GLY A 168 21.34 -16.71 -6.75
N LYS A 169 22.46 -16.95 -6.05
CA LYS A 169 22.71 -16.47 -4.68
C LYS A 169 23.22 -15.04 -4.64
N GLU A 170 23.76 -14.55 -5.74
CA GLU A 170 24.21 -13.17 -5.91
C GLU A 170 23.10 -12.13 -5.78
N MET A 171 21.86 -12.55 -6.05
CA MET A 171 20.66 -11.72 -5.90
C MET A 171 20.06 -11.73 -4.49
N LEU A 172 20.59 -12.57 -3.57
CA LEU A 172 20.05 -12.71 -2.23
C LEU A 172 20.29 -11.43 -1.41
N THR A 173 19.22 -10.83 -0.94
CA THR A 173 19.20 -9.59 -0.14
C THR A 173 18.32 -9.80 1.08
N ARG A 174 18.75 -9.33 2.26
CA ARG A 174 17.90 -9.35 3.45
C ARG A 174 16.60 -8.57 3.18
N HIS A 175 15.51 -9.09 3.68
CA HIS A 175 14.28 -8.33 3.74
C HIS A 175 14.43 -7.22 4.79
N ASP A 176 14.22 -6.00 4.37
CA ASP A 176 14.43 -4.76 5.14
C ASP A 176 13.16 -3.93 5.31
N GLY A 177 12.01 -4.44 4.84
CA GLY A 177 10.70 -3.86 5.00
C GLY A 177 9.97 -4.35 6.25
N GLU A 178 8.73 -3.88 6.43
CA GLU A 178 7.83 -4.37 7.47
C GLU A 178 7.24 -5.73 7.07
N PRO A 179 7.33 -6.79 7.91
CA PRO A 179 6.76 -8.09 7.60
C PRO A 179 5.22 -8.01 7.60
N ILE A 180 4.59 -8.81 6.74
CA ILE A 180 3.14 -9.02 6.83
C ILE A 180 2.85 -9.91 8.01
N ARG A 181 1.94 -9.48 8.90
CA ARG A 181 1.53 -10.26 10.08
C ARG A 181 0.01 -10.30 10.24
N PRO A 182 -0.54 -11.33 10.92
CA PRO A 182 -1.90 -11.27 11.47
C PRO A 182 -1.99 -10.12 12.49
N GLN A 183 -3.00 -9.29 12.35
CA GLN A 183 -3.22 -8.13 13.21
C GLN A 183 -4.55 -8.29 13.98
N GLU A 184 -5.63 -7.72 13.47
CA GLU A 184 -6.93 -7.81 14.12
C GLU A 184 -7.66 -9.11 13.78
N ARG A 185 -8.56 -9.50 14.66
CA ARG A 185 -9.48 -10.62 14.47
C ARG A 185 -10.92 -10.08 14.53
N ILE A 186 -11.66 -10.23 13.44
CA ILE A 186 -13.01 -9.68 13.30
C ILE A 186 -14.01 -10.82 13.27
N ALA A 187 -14.91 -10.83 14.25
CA ALA A 187 -16.01 -11.79 14.32
C ALA A 187 -17.08 -11.47 13.27
N VAL A 188 -17.83 -12.48 12.86
CA VAL A 188 -19.03 -12.32 12.05
C VAL A 188 -20.04 -11.46 12.81
N ARG A 189 -20.44 -10.34 12.23
CA ARG A 189 -21.39 -9.40 12.81
C ARG A 189 -22.83 -9.85 12.58
N ARG A 190 -23.10 -10.47 11.42
CA ARG A 190 -24.43 -10.92 11.00
C ARG A 190 -24.34 -12.06 10.00
N ILE A 191 -25.23 -13.02 10.13
CA ILE A 191 -25.54 -14.03 9.10
C ILE A 191 -26.93 -13.73 8.54
N PHE A 192 -27.09 -13.76 7.23
CA PHE A 192 -28.38 -13.52 6.58
C PHE A 192 -28.49 -14.28 5.26
N VAL A 193 -29.72 -14.43 4.78
CA VAL A 193 -30.00 -15.01 3.46
C VAL A 193 -30.39 -13.89 2.52
N THR A 194 -29.74 -13.84 1.33
CA THR A 194 -30.03 -12.86 0.28
C THR A 194 -31.36 -13.14 -0.40
N PRO A 195 -31.92 -12.17 -1.17
CA PRO A 195 -33.10 -12.44 -2.01
C PRO A 195 -32.91 -13.59 -3.01
N ALA A 196 -31.70 -13.85 -3.47
CA ALA A 196 -31.34 -14.98 -4.33
C ALA A 196 -31.21 -16.32 -3.58
N GLY A 197 -31.39 -16.34 -2.24
CA GLY A 197 -31.30 -17.54 -1.41
C GLY A 197 -29.87 -17.90 -0.96
N GLU A 198 -28.91 -16.99 -1.06
CA GLU A 198 -27.52 -17.20 -0.67
C GLU A 198 -27.32 -16.92 0.82
N THR A 199 -26.66 -17.82 1.55
CA THR A 199 -26.26 -17.57 2.95
C THR A 199 -24.97 -16.74 2.96
N VAL A 200 -25.02 -15.57 3.62
CA VAL A 200 -23.90 -14.59 3.64
C VAL A 200 -23.52 -14.23 5.08
N LEU A 201 -22.21 -14.19 5.34
CA LEU A 201 -21.60 -13.68 6.56
C LEU A 201 -21.14 -12.24 6.29
N ASP A 202 -21.59 -11.26 7.10
CA ASP A 202 -21.14 -9.87 7.07
C ASP A 202 -20.22 -9.60 8.28
N PHE A 203 -18.97 -9.21 8.03
CA PHE A 203 -18.02 -8.82 9.07
C PHE A 203 -18.17 -7.34 9.49
N GLY A 204 -18.97 -6.56 8.75
CA GLY A 204 -19.20 -5.15 9.03
C GLY A 204 -18.05 -4.22 8.64
N GLN A 205 -16.92 -4.76 8.18
CA GLN A 205 -15.72 -4.05 7.74
C GLN A 205 -15.14 -4.70 6.48
N ASN A 206 -14.88 -3.91 5.43
CA ASN A 206 -14.08 -4.35 4.29
C ASN A 206 -12.60 -4.42 4.73
N LEU A 207 -11.94 -5.54 4.50
CA LEU A 207 -10.62 -5.85 5.04
C LEU A 207 -9.79 -6.67 4.05
N THR A 208 -8.51 -6.80 4.35
CA THR A 208 -7.59 -7.72 3.68
C THR A 208 -7.11 -8.76 4.68
N GLY A 209 -7.19 -10.03 4.32
CA GLY A 209 -6.82 -11.12 5.21
C GLY A 209 -7.39 -12.46 4.79
N VAL A 210 -7.64 -13.33 5.76
CA VAL A 210 -8.09 -14.70 5.53
C VAL A 210 -9.24 -15.10 6.47
N PRO A 211 -10.13 -16.04 6.07
CA PRO A 211 -11.03 -16.68 7.01
C PRO A 211 -10.28 -17.72 7.84
N GLU A 212 -10.46 -17.70 9.15
CA GLU A 212 -10.14 -18.81 10.03
C GLU A 212 -11.43 -19.54 10.35
N ILE A 213 -11.47 -20.84 10.04
CA ILE A 213 -12.61 -21.71 10.30
C ILE A 213 -12.38 -22.57 11.55
N THR A 214 -13.43 -22.76 12.34
CA THR A 214 -13.45 -23.66 13.50
C THR A 214 -14.71 -24.51 13.44
N LEU A 215 -14.55 -25.84 13.34
CA LEU A 215 -15.68 -26.76 13.20
C LEU A 215 -15.34 -28.18 13.66
N THR A 216 -16.37 -28.99 13.83
CA THR A 216 -16.25 -30.45 13.92
C THR A 216 -16.92 -31.06 12.71
N ALA A 217 -16.24 -31.92 11.96
CA ALA A 217 -16.71 -32.46 10.70
C ALA A 217 -16.27 -33.91 10.52
N LYS A 218 -16.77 -34.58 9.47
CA LYS A 218 -16.33 -35.88 9.01
C LYS A 218 -15.33 -35.74 7.86
N ALA A 219 -14.47 -36.74 7.69
CA ALA A 219 -13.55 -36.80 6.58
C ALA A 219 -14.28 -36.73 5.22
N GLY A 220 -13.93 -35.76 4.39
CA GLY A 220 -14.57 -35.52 3.09
C GLY A 220 -15.68 -34.48 3.09
N ASP A 221 -16.16 -34.03 4.26
CA ASP A 221 -16.99 -32.83 4.33
C ASP A 221 -16.25 -31.61 3.77
N GLU A 222 -17.00 -30.71 3.14
CA GLU A 222 -16.41 -29.55 2.46
C GLU A 222 -16.87 -28.23 3.11
N VAL A 223 -15.92 -27.32 3.33
CA VAL A 223 -16.18 -25.90 3.59
C VAL A 223 -15.73 -25.12 2.35
N ARG A 224 -16.67 -24.36 1.74
CA ARG A 224 -16.36 -23.52 0.58
C ARG A 224 -16.99 -22.14 0.74
N PHE A 225 -16.16 -21.10 0.54
CA PHE A 225 -16.56 -19.70 0.59
C PHE A 225 -16.15 -18.96 -0.67
N SER A 226 -17.04 -18.04 -1.11
CA SER A 226 -16.73 -16.97 -2.05
C SER A 226 -16.68 -15.62 -1.31
N PHE A 227 -15.97 -14.66 -1.86
CA PHE A 227 -15.67 -13.36 -1.24
C PHE A 227 -16.32 -12.21 -1.98
N ALA A 228 -16.80 -11.17 -1.28
CA ALA A 228 -17.28 -9.92 -1.86
C ALA A 228 -16.99 -8.72 -0.95
N GLU A 229 -16.83 -7.55 -1.58
CA GLU A 229 -16.69 -6.27 -0.87
C GLU A 229 -18.05 -5.63 -0.59
N ILE A 230 -19.02 -5.82 -1.47
CA ILE A 230 -20.37 -5.21 -1.43
C ILE A 230 -21.43 -6.22 -1.83
N MET A 231 -22.69 -5.80 -1.63
CA MET A 231 -23.88 -6.46 -2.18
C MET A 231 -24.35 -5.68 -3.42
N ASP A 232 -25.06 -6.37 -4.35
CA ASP A 232 -25.69 -5.71 -5.48
C ASP A 232 -26.86 -4.81 -5.07
N PRO A 233 -27.43 -3.99 -5.95
CA PRO A 233 -28.57 -3.14 -5.64
C PRO A 233 -29.83 -3.90 -5.20
N ALA A 234 -29.94 -5.18 -5.57
CA ALA A 234 -31.05 -6.05 -5.15
C ALA A 234 -30.77 -6.74 -3.78
N GLY A 235 -29.58 -6.54 -3.21
CA GLY A 235 -29.16 -7.15 -1.94
C GLY A 235 -28.60 -8.56 -2.09
N ASN A 236 -28.18 -8.97 -3.27
CA ASN A 236 -27.51 -10.24 -3.53
C ASN A 236 -26.00 -10.11 -3.48
N PHE A 237 -25.30 -11.24 -3.39
CA PHE A 237 -23.86 -11.30 -3.35
C PHE A 237 -23.24 -10.81 -4.68
N TYR A 238 -22.28 -9.85 -4.64
CA TYR A 238 -21.73 -9.21 -5.84
C TYR A 238 -20.24 -9.45 -5.99
N THR A 239 -19.83 -10.02 -7.12
CA THR A 239 -18.43 -10.36 -7.42
C THR A 239 -17.92 -9.85 -8.77
N GLU A 240 -18.76 -9.16 -9.57
CA GLU A 240 -18.33 -8.72 -10.91
C GLU A 240 -17.12 -7.80 -10.88
N ASN A 241 -16.97 -6.96 -9.83
CA ASN A 241 -15.81 -6.09 -9.64
C ASN A 241 -14.51 -6.83 -9.29
N TYR A 242 -14.57 -8.13 -9.02
CA TYR A 242 -13.35 -8.98 -8.90
C TYR A 242 -12.77 -9.35 -10.27
N ARG A 243 -13.52 -9.11 -11.35
CA ARG A 243 -13.14 -9.36 -12.75
C ARG A 243 -12.81 -10.84 -12.96
N ALA A 244 -11.54 -11.17 -13.35
CA ALA A 244 -11.13 -12.56 -13.58
C ALA A 244 -10.65 -13.28 -12.30
N ALA A 245 -10.50 -12.60 -11.16
CA ALA A 245 -10.11 -13.24 -9.91
C ALA A 245 -11.26 -14.05 -9.32
N GLN A 246 -11.08 -15.36 -9.20
CA GLN A 246 -12.11 -16.27 -8.66
C GLN A 246 -12.28 -16.11 -7.16
N CYS A 247 -11.19 -15.83 -6.42
CA CYS A 247 -11.18 -15.60 -4.98
C CYS A 247 -12.00 -16.68 -4.23
N GLU A 248 -11.61 -17.94 -4.36
CA GLU A 248 -12.31 -19.08 -3.74
C GLU A 248 -11.50 -19.66 -2.60
N PHE A 249 -12.15 -19.97 -1.49
CA PHE A 249 -11.58 -20.76 -0.39
C PHE A 249 -12.31 -22.09 -0.30
N THR A 250 -11.56 -23.20 -0.39
CA THR A 250 -12.07 -24.56 -0.20
C THR A 250 -11.21 -25.30 0.82
N TYR A 251 -11.87 -25.94 1.78
CA TYR A 251 -11.24 -26.80 2.77
C TYR A 251 -12.00 -28.13 2.83
N ILE A 252 -11.30 -29.24 2.54
CA ILE A 252 -11.84 -30.59 2.64
C ILE A 252 -11.45 -31.14 4.02
N CYS A 253 -12.45 -31.45 4.84
CA CYS A 253 -12.29 -31.80 6.24
C CYS A 253 -11.69 -33.19 6.44
N ARG A 254 -10.97 -33.38 7.53
CA ARG A 254 -10.70 -34.65 8.17
C ARG A 254 -11.73 -34.96 9.26
N ASP A 255 -11.65 -36.12 9.90
CA ASP A 255 -12.53 -36.40 11.04
C ASP A 255 -12.18 -35.57 12.29
N GLY A 256 -13.22 -35.13 13.00
CA GLY A 256 -13.10 -34.50 14.31
C GLY A 256 -13.05 -32.97 14.30
N ALA A 257 -12.66 -32.45 15.44
CA ALA A 257 -12.49 -30.98 15.62
C ALA A 257 -11.28 -30.45 14.88
N GLN A 258 -11.42 -29.31 14.20
CA GLN A 258 -10.37 -28.69 13.42
C GLN A 258 -10.49 -27.17 13.37
N VAL A 259 -9.32 -26.53 13.30
CA VAL A 259 -9.16 -25.10 13.08
C VAL A 259 -8.21 -24.96 11.89
N TYR A 260 -8.56 -24.11 10.93
CA TYR A 260 -7.73 -23.87 9.77
C TYR A 260 -7.86 -22.42 9.27
N ALA A 261 -6.73 -21.84 8.85
CA ALA A 261 -6.67 -20.58 8.13
C ALA A 261 -5.63 -20.67 7.01
N PRO A 262 -5.85 -20.05 5.84
CA PRO A 262 -4.81 -19.89 4.81
C PRO A 262 -3.53 -19.26 5.34
N GLU A 263 -2.36 -19.74 4.84
CA GLU A 263 -1.06 -19.21 5.23
C GLU A 263 -0.32 -18.52 4.07
N LEU A 264 -0.64 -18.87 2.81
CA LEU A 264 0.16 -18.56 1.62
C LEU A 264 -0.61 -17.79 0.53
N THR A 265 -1.81 -17.29 0.86
CA THR A 265 -2.62 -16.37 0.03
C THR A 265 -3.50 -15.52 0.93
N PHE A 266 -4.05 -14.43 0.40
CA PHE A 266 -4.99 -13.55 1.11
C PHE A 266 -6.11 -13.09 0.18
N TYR A 267 -7.15 -12.51 0.78
CA TYR A 267 -8.36 -12.02 0.13
C TYR A 267 -8.67 -10.59 0.60
N GLY A 268 -9.30 -9.79 -0.27
CA GLY A 268 -9.93 -8.53 0.10
C GLY A 268 -11.44 -8.74 0.15
N PHE A 269 -12.11 -8.46 1.28
CA PHE A 269 -13.54 -8.75 1.43
C PHE A 269 -14.18 -8.06 2.64
N ARG A 270 -15.50 -7.93 2.59
CA ARG A 270 -16.36 -7.66 3.74
C ARG A 270 -17.34 -8.81 3.98
N TYR A 271 -17.74 -9.49 2.91
CA TYR A 271 -18.76 -10.54 2.94
C TYR A 271 -18.16 -11.87 2.50
N LEU A 272 -18.63 -12.96 3.13
CA LEU A 272 -18.41 -14.32 2.67
C LEU A 272 -19.76 -14.94 2.31
N ARG A 273 -19.87 -15.51 1.11
CA ARG A 273 -20.98 -16.41 0.76
C ARG A 273 -20.59 -17.84 1.13
N VAL A 274 -21.48 -18.53 1.79
CA VAL A 274 -21.33 -19.93 2.16
C VAL A 274 -21.79 -20.81 1.00
N ASP A 275 -20.85 -21.33 0.22
CA ASP A 275 -21.13 -22.21 -0.92
C ASP A 275 -21.24 -23.69 -0.48
N ALA A 276 -20.50 -24.09 0.56
CA ALA A 276 -20.62 -25.37 1.26
C ALA A 276 -20.21 -25.25 2.72
N PHE A 277 -20.91 -25.91 3.61
CA PHE A 277 -20.54 -26.02 5.03
C PHE A 277 -21.23 -27.26 5.65
N PRO A 278 -20.55 -28.10 6.46
CA PRO A 278 -21.13 -29.24 7.10
C PRO A 278 -22.03 -28.83 8.28
N GLY A 279 -23.35 -28.92 8.09
CA GLY A 279 -24.36 -28.53 9.09
C GLY A 279 -24.73 -27.04 9.02
N GLU A 280 -25.24 -26.51 10.13
CA GLU A 280 -25.63 -25.09 10.25
C GLU A 280 -24.41 -24.24 10.63
N ILE A 281 -24.20 -23.17 9.88
CA ILE A 281 -23.11 -22.23 10.16
C ILE A 281 -23.52 -21.22 11.23
N THR A 282 -22.64 -20.97 12.19
CA THR A 282 -22.81 -19.96 13.26
C THR A 282 -21.68 -18.92 13.22
N PRO A 283 -21.86 -17.76 13.89
CA PRO A 283 -20.79 -16.74 13.92
C PRO A 283 -19.45 -17.23 14.48
N GLU A 284 -19.48 -18.23 15.38
CA GLU A 284 -18.28 -18.78 16.02
C GLU A 284 -17.47 -19.69 15.08
N ASN A 285 -18.07 -20.12 13.97
CA ASN A 285 -17.39 -20.99 13.01
C ASN A 285 -16.37 -20.24 12.15
N VAL A 286 -16.49 -18.91 12.00
CA VAL A 286 -15.61 -18.14 11.11
C VAL A 286 -15.16 -16.84 11.77
N THR A 287 -13.85 -16.60 11.75
CA THR A 287 -13.25 -15.32 12.13
C THR A 287 -12.44 -14.77 10.97
N ALA A 288 -12.63 -13.51 10.59
CA ALA A 288 -11.73 -12.85 9.64
C ALA A 288 -10.44 -12.42 10.36
N VAL A 289 -9.30 -12.90 9.89
CA VAL A 289 -7.97 -12.55 10.40
C VAL A 289 -7.36 -11.53 9.44
N VAL A 290 -7.25 -10.30 9.91
CA VAL A 290 -6.71 -9.18 9.12
C VAL A 290 -5.20 -9.31 8.98
N TRP A 291 -4.69 -9.13 7.77
CA TRP A 291 -3.26 -9.10 7.48
C TRP A 291 -2.85 -7.77 6.88
N HIS A 292 -1.75 -7.22 7.36
CA HIS A 292 -1.05 -6.10 6.73
C HIS A 292 0.41 -6.06 7.20
N SER A 293 1.25 -5.26 6.53
CA SER A 293 2.62 -4.98 6.98
C SER A 293 2.58 -4.39 8.39
N ASP A 294 3.47 -4.86 9.27
CA ASP A 294 3.47 -4.59 10.73
C ASP A 294 3.99 -3.17 11.05
N MET A 295 3.32 -2.17 10.46
CA MET A 295 3.65 -0.75 10.64
C MET A 295 3.07 -0.23 11.95
N LYS A 296 3.87 0.52 12.70
CA LYS A 296 3.41 1.19 13.92
C LYS A 296 2.53 2.40 13.59
N ARG A 297 1.30 2.46 14.10
CA ARG A 297 0.42 3.62 13.97
C ARG A 297 1.01 4.83 14.71
N THR A 298 1.09 5.96 14.02
CA THR A 298 1.68 7.22 14.54
C THR A 298 0.68 8.36 14.60
N GLY A 299 -0.33 8.37 13.73
CA GLY A 299 -1.31 9.44 13.62
C GLY A 299 -2.71 9.03 14.09
N PHE A 300 -3.36 9.94 14.83
CA PHE A 300 -4.71 9.77 15.35
C PHE A 300 -5.49 11.08 15.17
N ILE A 301 -6.69 10.99 14.61
CA ILE A 301 -7.59 12.12 14.39
C ILE A 301 -8.95 11.77 14.99
N GLU A 302 -9.50 12.70 15.77
CA GLU A 302 -10.85 12.67 16.31
C GLU A 302 -11.49 14.05 16.10
N THR A 303 -12.71 14.10 15.58
CA THR A 303 -13.43 15.35 15.29
C THR A 303 -14.82 15.37 15.93
N GLY A 304 -15.46 16.53 15.92
CA GLY A 304 -16.85 16.67 16.34
C GLY A 304 -17.87 16.10 15.35
N ASP A 305 -17.47 15.76 14.11
CA ASP A 305 -18.36 15.17 13.08
C ASP A 305 -18.14 13.66 12.94
N ALA A 306 -19.19 12.88 13.20
CA ALA A 306 -19.13 11.41 13.15
C ALA A 306 -18.83 10.87 11.74
N LEU A 307 -19.24 11.57 10.66
CA LEU A 307 -18.93 11.14 9.29
C LEU A 307 -17.47 11.39 8.95
N VAL A 308 -16.89 12.50 9.43
CA VAL A 308 -15.45 12.77 9.27
C VAL A 308 -14.64 11.76 10.05
N ASN A 309 -15.05 11.38 11.28
CA ASN A 309 -14.40 10.32 12.03
C ASN A 309 -14.45 8.99 11.26
N ARG A 310 -15.60 8.67 10.64
CA ARG A 310 -15.70 7.47 9.79
C ARG A 310 -14.82 7.58 8.55
N LEU A 311 -14.70 8.76 7.93
CA LEU A 311 -13.75 8.98 6.82
C LEU A 311 -12.31 8.68 7.25
N MET A 312 -11.87 9.21 8.38
CA MET A 312 -10.50 8.95 8.89
C MET A 312 -10.27 7.45 9.14
N GLU A 313 -11.25 6.75 9.70
CA GLU A 313 -11.18 5.29 9.85
C GLU A 313 -11.12 4.58 8.47
N ASN A 314 -11.89 5.03 7.48
CA ASN A 314 -11.84 4.47 6.12
C ASN A 314 -10.46 4.68 5.46
N VAL A 315 -9.81 5.82 5.70
CA VAL A 315 -8.44 6.08 5.24
C VAL A 315 -7.47 5.08 5.86
N ILE A 316 -7.57 4.84 7.17
CA ILE A 316 -6.73 3.87 7.89
C ILE A 316 -6.96 2.45 7.38
N TRP A 317 -8.22 2.04 7.18
CA TRP A 317 -8.54 0.72 6.65
C TRP A 317 -8.12 0.54 5.20
N GLY A 318 -8.22 1.61 4.38
CA GLY A 318 -7.69 1.62 3.01
C GLY A 318 -6.18 1.42 2.98
N GLN A 319 -5.43 2.12 3.84
CA GLN A 319 -3.98 1.96 3.96
C GLN A 319 -3.60 0.55 4.42
N LYS A 320 -4.19 0.04 5.50
CA LYS A 320 -3.94 -1.32 6.00
C LYS A 320 -4.22 -2.37 4.93
N GLY A 321 -5.38 -2.25 4.27
CA GLY A 321 -5.82 -3.23 3.28
C GLY A 321 -4.92 -3.33 2.05
N ASN A 322 -4.13 -2.29 1.76
CA ASN A 322 -3.29 -2.19 0.57
C ASN A 322 -1.77 -2.19 0.85
N TYR A 323 -1.36 -2.02 2.11
CA TYR A 323 0.06 -2.05 2.48
C TYR A 323 0.46 -3.45 2.96
N LEU A 324 0.58 -4.38 2.00
CA LEU A 324 1.02 -5.76 2.20
C LEU A 324 2.33 -5.99 1.44
N ASP A 325 3.45 -5.78 2.09
CA ASP A 325 4.83 -5.86 1.58
C ASP A 325 5.18 -4.79 0.54
N ILE A 326 4.21 -4.34 -0.27
CA ILE A 326 4.27 -3.23 -1.22
C ILE A 326 2.96 -2.43 -1.16
N PRO A 327 2.91 -1.17 -1.62
CA PRO A 327 1.69 -0.37 -1.68
C PRO A 327 0.85 -0.78 -2.91
N THR A 328 0.01 -1.82 -2.74
CA THR A 328 -0.90 -2.26 -3.81
C THR A 328 -2.06 -1.30 -4.00
N ASP A 329 -2.59 -1.19 -5.21
CA ASP A 329 -3.76 -0.37 -5.54
C ASP A 329 -5.05 -0.88 -4.89
N CYS A 330 -5.22 -2.19 -4.86
CA CYS A 330 -6.40 -2.88 -4.35
C CYS A 330 -6.04 -4.28 -3.83
N PRO A 331 -6.84 -4.91 -2.92
CA PRO A 331 -6.51 -6.22 -2.37
C PRO A 331 -7.34 -7.38 -2.95
N GLN A 332 -8.40 -7.14 -3.76
CA GLN A 332 -9.44 -8.15 -3.99
C GLN A 332 -9.51 -8.72 -5.40
N ARG A 333 -9.26 -7.90 -6.44
CA ARG A 333 -9.47 -8.26 -7.85
C ARG A 333 -8.20 -8.78 -8.52
N ASP A 334 -8.27 -9.08 -9.82
CA ASP A 334 -7.13 -9.52 -10.64
C ASP A 334 -6.16 -8.37 -11.01
N GLU A 335 -5.78 -7.57 -10.03
CA GLU A 335 -4.81 -6.48 -10.09
C GLU A 335 -3.82 -6.60 -8.93
N ARG A 336 -4.05 -5.97 -7.78
CA ARG A 336 -3.21 -6.05 -6.55
C ARG A 336 -1.75 -5.72 -6.84
N LEU A 337 -1.53 -4.60 -7.55
CA LEU A 337 -0.23 -4.19 -8.08
C LEU A 337 0.28 -2.93 -7.38
N GLY A 338 1.59 -2.79 -7.28
CA GLY A 338 2.25 -1.60 -6.73
C GLY A 338 2.22 -0.42 -7.68
N TRP A 339 1.04 0.13 -7.96
CA TRP A 339 0.87 1.30 -8.81
C TRP A 339 1.55 2.52 -8.21
N THR A 340 2.50 3.07 -8.95
CA THR A 340 3.36 4.16 -8.49
C THR A 340 2.61 5.48 -8.35
N GLY A 341 1.57 5.69 -9.16
CA GLY A 341 0.69 6.86 -9.07
C GLY A 341 -0.05 6.91 -7.73
N ASP A 342 -0.69 5.82 -7.36
CA ASP A 342 -1.40 5.66 -6.08
C ASP A 342 -0.47 5.89 -4.89
N ALA A 343 0.71 5.26 -4.95
CA ALA A 343 1.69 5.36 -3.88
C ALA A 343 2.16 6.81 -3.67
N GLN A 344 2.50 7.53 -4.74
CA GLN A 344 3.04 8.89 -4.60
C GLN A 344 1.98 9.91 -4.14
N VAL A 345 0.70 9.78 -4.53
CA VAL A 345 -0.34 10.72 -4.08
C VAL A 345 -0.70 10.53 -2.61
N PHE A 346 -0.44 9.36 -2.06
CA PHE A 346 -0.82 9.02 -0.69
C PHE A 346 0.37 8.96 0.30
N VAL A 347 1.63 8.93 -0.16
CA VAL A 347 2.82 8.73 0.70
C VAL A 347 2.89 9.71 1.89
N LYS A 348 2.43 10.95 1.71
CA LYS A 348 2.40 11.95 2.78
C LYS A 348 1.38 11.58 3.85
N ALA A 349 0.13 11.31 3.49
CA ALA A 349 -0.90 10.85 4.41
C ALA A 349 -0.49 9.54 5.10
N ALA A 350 0.10 8.60 4.35
CA ALA A 350 0.63 7.36 4.89
C ALA A 350 1.68 7.60 5.98
N SER A 351 2.57 8.58 5.79
CA SER A 351 3.64 8.92 6.73
C SER A 351 3.14 9.58 8.03
N TYR A 352 1.99 10.24 7.99
CA TYR A 352 1.32 10.71 9.19
C TYR A 352 0.61 9.58 9.94
N ASN A 353 -0.12 8.73 9.20
CA ASN A 353 -0.95 7.67 9.78
C ASN A 353 -0.13 6.59 10.47
N TYR A 354 0.96 6.17 9.83
CA TYR A 354 1.85 5.09 10.28
C TYR A 354 3.32 5.46 10.09
N ASN A 355 4.20 4.82 10.86
CA ASN A 355 5.61 4.81 10.52
C ASN A 355 5.82 3.88 9.31
N VAL A 356 5.95 4.47 8.14
CA VAL A 356 6.12 3.74 6.87
C VAL A 356 7.56 3.76 6.35
N LYS A 357 8.52 4.17 7.17
CA LYS A 357 9.92 4.31 6.74
C LYS A 357 10.47 3.00 6.17
N ALA A 358 10.45 1.91 6.94
CA ALA A 358 10.97 0.63 6.49
C ALA A 358 10.18 0.05 5.30
N PHE A 359 8.85 0.21 5.31
CA PHE A 359 7.99 -0.21 4.21
C PHE A 359 8.39 0.45 2.88
N PHE A 360 8.54 1.78 2.85
CA PHE A 360 8.98 2.48 1.64
C PHE A 360 10.47 2.26 1.34
N THR A 361 11.34 2.07 2.32
CA THR A 361 12.75 1.74 2.08
C THR A 361 12.87 0.49 1.21
N LYS A 362 12.15 -0.57 1.56
CA LYS A 362 12.11 -1.81 0.77
C LYS A 362 11.56 -1.57 -0.63
N TRP A 363 10.43 -0.89 -0.77
CA TRP A 363 9.77 -0.65 -2.05
C TRP A 363 10.57 0.28 -2.97
N LEU A 364 11.23 1.31 -2.43
CA LEU A 364 12.10 2.20 -3.19
C LEU A 364 13.34 1.49 -3.73
N ARG A 365 13.87 0.50 -3.00
CA ARG A 365 14.95 -0.36 -3.50
C ARG A 365 14.49 -1.24 -4.66
N ASP A 366 13.26 -1.74 -4.63
CA ASP A 366 12.67 -2.43 -5.78
C ASP A 366 12.48 -1.49 -6.97
N MET A 367 12.04 -0.24 -6.75
CA MET A 367 11.92 0.78 -7.79
C MET A 367 13.28 1.13 -8.42
N ALA A 368 14.33 1.26 -7.61
CA ALA A 368 15.67 1.60 -8.08
C ALA A 368 16.24 0.51 -9.01
N VAL A 369 16.02 -0.78 -8.70
CA VAL A 369 16.48 -1.87 -9.57
C VAL A 369 15.55 -2.14 -10.76
N ALA A 370 14.28 -1.71 -10.68
CA ALA A 370 13.35 -1.76 -11.80
C ALA A 370 13.56 -0.62 -12.80
N GLN A 371 14.25 0.47 -12.39
CA GLN A 371 14.55 1.61 -13.27
C GLN A 371 15.39 1.17 -14.47
N ARG A 372 14.97 1.52 -15.66
CA ARG A 372 15.68 1.19 -16.89
C ARG A 372 17.01 1.98 -17.01
N GLU A 373 17.88 1.51 -17.89
CA GLU A 373 19.16 2.19 -18.15
C GLU A 373 18.98 3.61 -18.66
N ASP A 374 17.95 3.88 -19.46
CA ASP A 374 17.61 5.21 -19.96
C ASP A 374 16.95 6.13 -18.92
N GLY A 375 16.59 5.58 -17.74
CA GLY A 375 16.01 6.32 -16.61
C GLY A 375 14.50 6.15 -16.44
N LEU A 376 13.80 5.50 -17.37
CA LEU A 376 12.38 5.24 -17.25
C LEU A 376 12.05 4.45 -15.97
N ILE A 377 11.02 4.90 -15.24
CA ILE A 377 10.42 4.19 -14.11
C ILE A 377 9.11 3.54 -14.58
N PRO A 378 8.93 2.23 -14.43
CA PRO A 378 7.66 1.55 -14.74
C PRO A 378 6.48 2.10 -13.91
N ASN A 379 5.26 2.04 -14.46
CA ASN A 379 4.06 2.48 -13.73
C ASN A 379 3.71 1.60 -12.53
N VAL A 380 4.27 0.39 -12.46
CA VAL A 380 4.01 -0.63 -11.42
C VAL A 380 5.34 -1.14 -10.88
N ILE A 381 5.49 -1.19 -9.57
CA ILE A 381 6.68 -1.71 -8.88
C ILE A 381 6.27 -2.74 -7.82
N PRO A 382 6.81 -3.97 -7.85
CA PRO A 382 7.68 -4.58 -8.87
C PRO A 382 7.04 -4.59 -10.26
N ALA A 383 7.86 -4.63 -11.32
CA ALA A 383 7.44 -4.45 -12.72
C ALA A 383 6.68 -5.67 -13.30
N ALA A 384 5.58 -6.06 -12.64
CA ALA A 384 4.80 -7.25 -12.97
C ALA A 384 4.04 -7.17 -14.30
N VAL A 385 3.82 -5.96 -14.85
CA VAL A 385 3.06 -5.70 -16.09
C VAL A 385 3.94 -5.13 -17.20
N GLY A 386 5.26 -5.27 -17.09
CA GLY A 386 6.24 -4.80 -18.08
C GLY A 386 6.94 -3.50 -17.64
N ARG A 387 8.00 -3.16 -18.40
CA ARG A 387 8.88 -2.01 -18.12
C ARG A 387 8.92 -0.97 -19.22
N GLU A 388 8.03 -1.06 -20.21
CA GLU A 388 8.13 -0.29 -21.46
C GLU A 388 7.41 1.05 -21.38
N ARG A 389 6.56 1.25 -20.35
CA ARG A 389 5.70 2.42 -20.26
C ARG A 389 5.85 3.12 -18.92
N CYS A 390 5.81 4.45 -18.98
CA CYS A 390 5.68 5.32 -17.82
C CYS A 390 4.66 6.42 -18.10
N SER A 391 4.12 6.98 -17.03
CA SER A 391 3.22 8.14 -17.10
C SER A 391 3.70 9.20 -16.13
N ALA A 392 3.53 10.46 -16.50
CA ALA A 392 3.64 11.57 -15.55
C ALA A 392 2.71 11.32 -14.35
N ALA A 393 3.08 11.77 -13.19
CA ALA A 393 2.53 11.49 -11.88
C ALA A 393 2.80 10.05 -11.38
N TRP A 394 2.89 9.03 -12.24
CA TRP A 394 3.23 7.67 -11.85
C TRP A 394 4.74 7.49 -11.66
N GLY A 395 5.53 7.68 -12.72
CA GLY A 395 6.99 7.57 -12.63
C GLY A 395 7.62 8.59 -11.67
N ASP A 396 6.93 9.70 -11.41
CA ASP A 396 7.38 10.73 -10.47
C ASP A 396 7.41 10.25 -9.00
N ALA A 397 6.87 9.07 -8.69
CA ALA A 397 7.09 8.38 -7.42
C ALA A 397 8.59 8.22 -7.10
N ALA A 398 9.44 8.11 -8.14
CA ALA A 398 10.90 8.01 -8.00
C ALA A 398 11.54 9.25 -7.37
N VAL A 399 10.90 10.41 -7.42
CA VAL A 399 11.38 11.65 -6.79
C VAL A 399 10.53 12.05 -5.59
N ILE A 400 9.22 11.86 -5.65
CA ILE A 400 8.28 12.29 -4.61
C ILE A 400 8.40 11.40 -3.36
N CYS A 401 8.42 10.06 -3.53
CA CYS A 401 8.45 9.17 -2.39
C CYS A 401 9.75 9.27 -1.58
N PRO A 402 10.97 9.22 -2.17
CA PRO A 402 12.20 9.39 -1.41
C PRO A 402 12.27 10.73 -0.68
N TRP A 403 11.82 11.82 -1.35
CA TRP A 403 11.78 13.13 -0.74
C TRP A 403 10.81 13.18 0.44
N GLN A 404 9.59 12.66 0.30
CA GLN A 404 8.59 12.65 1.37
C GLN A 404 9.05 11.82 2.57
N ILE A 405 9.69 10.65 2.35
CA ILE A 405 10.26 9.84 3.42
C ILE A 405 11.38 10.60 4.13
N TYR A 406 12.26 11.29 3.39
CA TYR A 406 13.26 12.16 4.00
C TYR A 406 12.60 13.29 4.83
N GLU A 407 11.61 13.98 4.28
CA GLU A 407 10.92 15.08 4.98
C GLU A 407 10.25 14.59 6.27
N SER A 408 9.64 13.41 6.25
CA SER A 408 8.94 12.84 7.41
C SER A 408 9.86 12.27 8.48
N TYR A 409 11.00 11.69 8.09
CA TYR A 409 11.87 10.93 9.02
C TYR A 409 13.29 11.50 9.19
N GLY A 410 13.70 12.45 8.37
CA GLY A 410 15.01 13.10 8.44
C GLY A 410 16.19 12.19 8.05
N ASP A 411 15.92 11.06 7.36
CA ASP A 411 16.93 10.09 6.97
C ASP A 411 17.69 10.53 5.70
N ARG A 412 18.82 11.19 5.94
CA ARG A 412 19.70 11.69 4.87
C ARG A 412 20.42 10.54 4.13
N GLU A 413 20.67 9.41 4.79
CA GLU A 413 21.35 8.28 4.16
C GLU A 413 20.42 7.61 3.15
N LEU A 414 19.16 7.42 3.51
CA LEU A 414 18.13 6.90 2.61
C LEU A 414 17.94 7.83 1.40
N LEU A 415 17.91 9.15 1.62
CA LEU A 415 17.84 10.12 0.52
C LEU A 415 19.04 9.99 -0.41
N ALA A 416 20.26 9.84 0.16
CA ALA A 416 21.48 9.66 -0.62
C ALA A 416 21.48 8.35 -1.42
N GLU A 417 20.97 7.27 -0.84
CA GLU A 417 20.80 5.97 -1.53
C GLU A 417 19.94 6.10 -2.78
N HIS A 418 18.84 6.87 -2.71
CA HIS A 418 17.88 6.98 -3.81
C HIS A 418 18.11 8.20 -4.73
N TYR A 419 19.02 9.12 -4.38
CA TYR A 419 19.33 10.29 -5.20
C TYR A 419 19.72 9.95 -6.66
N PRO A 420 20.52 8.90 -6.95
CA PRO A 420 20.81 8.50 -8.33
C PRO A 420 19.56 8.13 -9.13
N MET A 421 18.58 7.44 -8.51
CA MET A 421 17.30 7.11 -9.15
C MET A 421 16.49 8.37 -9.44
N MET A 422 16.39 9.29 -8.48
CA MET A 422 15.70 10.57 -8.61
C MET A 422 16.26 11.37 -9.79
N LYS A 423 17.58 11.55 -9.81
CA LYS A 423 18.30 12.27 -10.86
C LYS A 423 18.04 11.65 -12.24
N LYS A 424 18.22 10.35 -12.34
CA LYS A 424 18.09 9.59 -13.60
C LYS A 424 16.67 9.66 -14.18
N TRP A 425 15.63 9.73 -13.33
CA TRP A 425 14.27 9.94 -13.77
C TRP A 425 14.07 11.32 -14.40
N VAL A 426 14.54 12.40 -13.77
CA VAL A 426 14.44 13.76 -14.32
C VAL A 426 15.26 13.92 -15.60
N ASP A 427 16.44 13.30 -15.68
CA ASP A 427 17.27 13.26 -16.88
C ASP A 427 16.56 12.55 -18.04
N TYR A 428 15.85 11.45 -17.74
CA TYR A 428 15.00 10.78 -18.73
C TYR A 428 13.94 11.71 -19.30
N ILE A 429 13.18 12.40 -18.44
CA ILE A 429 12.16 13.36 -18.90
C ILE A 429 12.79 14.47 -19.72
N THR A 430 13.95 14.99 -19.28
CA THR A 430 14.71 16.03 -20.00
C THR A 430 15.05 15.58 -21.42
N THR A 431 15.49 14.33 -21.56
CA THR A 431 15.78 13.73 -22.87
C THR A 431 14.50 13.60 -23.72
N GLN A 432 13.39 13.15 -23.12
CA GLN A 432 12.11 13.03 -23.82
C GLN A 432 11.51 14.38 -24.24
N SER A 433 11.86 15.47 -23.56
CA SER A 433 11.38 16.82 -23.90
C SER A 433 12.02 17.40 -25.17
N GLY A 434 13.09 16.78 -25.68
CA GLY A 434 13.76 17.19 -26.92
C GLY A 434 14.34 18.62 -26.88
N GLY A 435 14.63 19.16 -25.69
CA GLY A 435 15.15 20.52 -25.49
C GLY A 435 14.06 21.61 -25.42
N GLY A 436 12.77 21.26 -25.54
CA GLY A 436 11.64 22.19 -25.42
C GLY A 436 11.18 22.41 -23.98
N TYR A 437 11.79 21.76 -23.01
CA TYR A 437 11.44 21.81 -21.57
C TYR A 437 9.97 21.46 -21.22
N LEU A 438 9.26 20.83 -22.15
CA LEU A 438 7.90 20.32 -21.95
C LEU A 438 7.85 18.85 -22.34
N TRP A 439 7.32 18.02 -21.48
CA TRP A 439 7.17 16.60 -21.76
C TRP A 439 5.84 16.32 -22.44
N HIS A 440 5.90 15.99 -23.74
CA HIS A 440 4.74 15.73 -24.58
C HIS A 440 4.48 14.24 -24.86
N GLY A 441 5.01 13.33 -24.05
CA GLY A 441 4.88 11.90 -24.31
C GLY A 441 3.44 11.43 -24.52
N GLU A 442 3.24 10.51 -25.46
CA GLU A 442 1.95 9.85 -25.65
C GLU A 442 1.73 8.81 -24.54
N GLY A 443 0.47 8.60 -24.14
CA GLY A 443 0.10 7.54 -23.20
C GLY A 443 0.08 7.91 -21.72
N HIS A 444 0.16 9.19 -21.38
CA HIS A 444 -0.07 9.65 -19.99
C HIS A 444 -1.50 9.37 -19.54
N PHE A 445 -1.66 8.90 -18.29
CA PHE A 445 -2.96 8.65 -17.68
C PHE A 445 -3.75 9.93 -17.39
N GLY A 446 -3.07 11.10 -17.31
CA GLY A 446 -3.70 12.36 -16.99
C GLY A 446 -4.22 12.41 -15.55
N ASP A 447 -5.31 13.17 -15.33
CA ASP A 447 -6.01 13.15 -14.04
C ASP A 447 -6.96 11.95 -14.01
N TRP A 448 -6.44 10.81 -13.56
CA TRP A 448 -7.15 9.53 -13.59
C TRP A 448 -8.38 9.56 -12.71
N LEU A 449 -9.49 9.05 -13.21
CA LEU A 449 -10.81 9.09 -12.58
C LEU A 449 -11.28 10.52 -12.24
N GLY A 450 -10.83 11.53 -13.00
CA GLY A 450 -11.31 12.90 -12.88
C GLY A 450 -12.80 12.99 -13.16
N LEU A 451 -13.52 13.72 -12.29
CA LEU A 451 -14.99 13.83 -12.36
C LEU A 451 -15.47 14.71 -13.52
N ASP A 452 -14.57 15.43 -14.16
CA ASP A 452 -14.78 16.19 -15.39
C ASP A 452 -14.44 15.39 -16.66
N ALA A 453 -14.19 14.07 -16.51
CA ALA A 453 -13.94 13.18 -17.63
C ALA A 453 -15.14 13.12 -18.60
N PRO A 454 -14.92 13.09 -19.91
CA PRO A 454 -15.98 12.84 -20.88
C PRO A 454 -16.68 11.50 -20.60
N TYR A 455 -17.98 11.44 -20.91
CA TYR A 455 -18.76 10.22 -20.69
C TYR A 455 -18.10 8.96 -21.27
N GLY A 456 -17.97 7.93 -20.45
CA GLY A 456 -17.36 6.66 -20.82
C GLY A 456 -15.81 6.67 -20.85
N GLN A 457 -15.17 7.74 -20.34
CA GLN A 457 -13.73 7.84 -20.18
C GLN A 457 -13.35 7.94 -18.71
N TYR A 458 -12.12 7.50 -18.39
CA TYR A 458 -11.56 7.54 -17.03
C TYR A 458 -10.61 8.72 -16.80
N LYS A 459 -10.14 9.34 -17.89
CA LYS A 459 -9.20 10.44 -17.87
C LYS A 459 -9.93 11.78 -17.80
N GLY A 460 -9.67 12.57 -16.78
CA GLY A 460 -10.20 13.91 -16.63
C GLY A 460 -9.85 14.85 -17.79
N SER A 461 -10.57 15.95 -17.91
CA SER A 461 -10.48 16.90 -19.05
C SER A 461 -9.19 17.72 -19.06
N THR A 462 -8.42 17.75 -17.97
CA THR A 462 -7.14 18.47 -17.91
C THR A 462 -6.15 17.90 -18.94
N ASP A 463 -5.52 18.80 -19.73
CA ASP A 463 -4.49 18.42 -20.70
C ASP A 463 -3.38 17.60 -20.02
N ALA A 464 -3.19 16.37 -20.47
CA ALA A 464 -2.17 15.48 -19.92
C ALA A 464 -0.74 16.00 -20.13
N ALA A 465 -0.50 16.79 -21.16
CA ALA A 465 0.79 17.45 -21.38
C ALA A 465 1.03 18.59 -20.37
N LEU A 466 -0.03 19.28 -19.94
CA LEU A 466 0.06 20.24 -18.83
C LEU A 466 0.46 19.53 -17.53
N ILE A 467 -0.20 18.41 -17.21
CA ILE A 467 0.11 17.60 -16.04
C ILE A 467 1.56 17.12 -16.11
N ALA A 468 1.99 16.59 -17.25
CA ALA A 468 3.35 16.10 -17.44
C ALA A 468 4.40 17.21 -17.25
N ALA A 469 4.16 18.41 -17.80
CA ALA A 469 5.05 19.56 -17.63
C ALA A 469 5.11 20.04 -16.17
N ALA A 470 3.96 20.01 -15.46
CA ALA A 470 3.89 20.39 -14.05
C ALA A 470 4.69 19.42 -13.16
N TYR A 471 4.54 18.11 -13.36
CA TYR A 471 5.32 17.10 -12.63
C TYR A 471 6.80 17.12 -12.99
N TYR A 472 7.16 17.40 -14.26
CA TYR A 472 8.55 17.58 -14.65
C TYR A 472 9.22 18.74 -13.89
N ALA A 473 8.53 19.88 -13.77
CA ALA A 473 9.03 21.01 -12.99
C ALA A 473 9.18 20.65 -11.51
N HIS A 474 8.20 19.95 -10.93
CA HIS A 474 8.25 19.50 -9.55
C HIS A 474 9.37 18.48 -9.31
N GLY A 475 9.56 17.54 -10.23
CA GLY A 475 10.66 16.56 -10.18
C GLY A 475 12.03 17.26 -10.18
N ALA A 476 12.25 18.25 -11.06
CA ALA A 476 13.47 19.04 -11.11
C ALA A 476 13.71 19.81 -9.79
N GLU A 477 12.66 20.40 -9.22
CA GLU A 477 12.72 21.04 -7.90
C GLU A 477 13.16 20.09 -6.79
N LEU A 478 12.54 18.90 -6.72
CA LEU A 478 12.86 17.92 -5.68
C LEU A 478 14.29 17.38 -5.82
N VAL A 479 14.79 17.18 -7.04
CA VAL A 479 16.19 16.78 -7.28
C VAL A 479 17.14 17.89 -6.85
N ALA A 480 16.84 19.17 -7.15
CA ALA A 480 17.65 20.31 -6.71
C ALA A 480 17.71 20.40 -5.19
N ARG A 481 16.57 20.26 -4.51
CA ARG A 481 16.48 20.28 -3.04
C ARG A 481 17.22 19.10 -2.41
N ALA A 482 17.09 17.91 -2.97
CA ALA A 482 17.80 16.71 -2.50
C ALA A 482 19.32 16.89 -2.67
N ALA A 483 19.77 17.40 -3.82
CA ALA A 483 21.17 17.72 -4.06
C ALA A 483 21.73 18.71 -3.03
N ALA A 484 21.00 19.78 -2.73
CA ALA A 484 21.38 20.77 -1.72
C ALA A 484 21.50 20.12 -0.31
N VAL A 485 20.54 19.30 0.10
CA VAL A 485 20.60 18.55 1.37
C VAL A 485 21.81 17.65 1.43
N LEU A 486 22.17 17.01 0.31
CA LEU A 486 23.29 16.08 0.23
C LEU A 486 24.65 16.76 0.04
N GLY A 487 24.68 18.06 -0.24
CA GLY A 487 25.91 18.83 -0.48
C GLY A 487 26.44 18.70 -1.91
N TYR A 488 25.59 18.34 -2.87
CA TYR A 488 25.94 18.27 -4.30
C TYR A 488 25.64 19.63 -4.97
N GLU A 489 26.46 20.63 -4.68
CA GLU A 489 26.22 22.04 -5.05
C GLU A 489 26.03 22.25 -6.56
N GLU A 490 26.84 21.60 -7.40
CA GLU A 490 26.72 21.69 -8.86
C GLU A 490 25.37 21.16 -9.36
N ASN A 491 24.96 20.00 -8.88
CA ASN A 491 23.67 19.41 -9.23
C ASN A 491 22.50 20.27 -8.70
N ALA A 492 22.62 20.82 -7.49
CA ALA A 492 21.60 21.70 -6.93
C ALA A 492 21.37 22.92 -7.83
N ALA A 493 22.44 23.55 -8.29
CA ALA A 493 22.38 24.69 -9.22
C ALA A 493 21.83 24.28 -10.60
N GLU A 494 22.28 23.15 -11.15
CA GLU A 494 21.84 22.62 -12.45
C GLU A 494 20.32 22.38 -12.49
N TYR A 495 19.79 21.64 -11.50
CA TYR A 495 18.37 21.30 -11.46
C TYR A 495 17.48 22.47 -11.04
N ALA A 496 17.99 23.43 -10.25
CA ALA A 496 17.30 24.68 -10.01
C ALA A 496 17.16 25.50 -11.31
N ALA A 497 18.21 25.63 -12.10
CA ALA A 497 18.16 26.28 -13.41
C ALA A 497 17.28 25.52 -14.42
N LEU A 498 17.26 24.19 -14.36
CA LEU A 498 16.35 23.38 -15.18
C LEU A 498 14.88 23.67 -14.80
N ARG A 499 14.57 23.71 -13.48
CA ARG A 499 13.25 24.04 -12.96
C ARG A 499 12.75 25.40 -13.46
N GLU A 500 13.63 26.42 -13.50
CA GLU A 500 13.29 27.75 -14.01
C GLU A 500 12.91 27.69 -15.50
N ARG A 501 13.74 27.02 -16.33
CA ARG A 501 13.47 26.87 -17.78
C ARG A 501 12.16 26.13 -18.07
N ILE A 502 11.86 25.07 -17.29
CA ILE A 502 10.58 24.36 -17.40
C ILE A 502 9.43 25.31 -17.03
N GLY A 503 9.58 26.09 -15.96
CA GLY A 503 8.57 27.06 -15.53
C GLY A 503 8.32 28.15 -16.57
N GLU A 504 9.34 28.64 -17.24
CA GLU A 504 9.24 29.61 -18.33
C GLU A 504 8.48 29.00 -19.52
N ALA A 505 8.88 27.79 -19.97
CA ALA A 505 8.22 27.09 -21.06
C ALA A 505 6.75 26.73 -20.73
N PHE A 506 6.47 26.34 -19.47
CA PHE A 506 5.11 26.10 -18.99
C PHE A 506 4.27 27.38 -19.09
N TYR A 507 4.78 28.50 -18.57
CA TYR A 507 4.08 29.77 -18.60
C TYR A 507 3.88 30.29 -20.02
N GLU A 508 4.86 30.17 -20.88
CA GLU A 508 4.76 30.57 -22.30
C GLU A 508 3.63 29.84 -23.01
N LYS A 509 3.46 28.53 -22.70
CA LYS A 509 2.44 27.71 -23.34
C LYS A 509 1.06 27.84 -22.71
N TYR A 510 0.96 27.87 -21.38
CA TYR A 510 -0.31 27.74 -20.65
C TYR A 510 -0.76 29.03 -19.95
N GLY A 511 0.16 29.98 -19.67
CA GLY A 511 -0.14 31.22 -18.93
C GLY A 511 -0.55 30.94 -17.46
N ASP A 512 -1.38 31.84 -16.90
CA ASP A 512 -1.91 31.75 -15.53
C ASP A 512 -3.43 31.52 -15.48
N ARG A 513 -4.06 31.25 -16.62
CA ARG A 513 -5.50 31.00 -16.71
C ARG A 513 -5.72 29.59 -17.20
N PHE A 514 -6.34 28.79 -16.33
CA PHE A 514 -6.60 27.39 -16.60
C PHE A 514 -8.12 27.12 -16.65
N GLU A 515 -8.50 26.00 -17.25
CA GLU A 515 -9.92 25.65 -17.45
C GLU A 515 -10.43 24.67 -16.39
N THR A 516 -9.55 23.95 -15.70
CA THR A 516 -9.91 22.87 -14.78
C THR A 516 -9.34 23.10 -13.37
N GLN A 517 -10.02 22.54 -12.36
CA GLN A 517 -9.54 22.57 -10.98
C GLN A 517 -8.17 21.94 -10.83
N THR A 518 -7.91 20.82 -11.53
CA THR A 518 -6.63 20.10 -11.50
C THR A 518 -5.49 20.95 -12.06
N ALA A 519 -5.70 21.63 -13.19
CA ALA A 519 -4.67 22.49 -13.78
C ALA A 519 -4.27 23.63 -12.83
N TYR A 520 -5.26 24.31 -12.21
CA TYR A 520 -4.99 25.32 -11.17
C TYR A 520 -4.29 24.73 -9.96
N ALA A 521 -4.75 23.57 -9.47
CA ALA A 521 -4.18 22.92 -8.30
C ALA A 521 -2.70 22.59 -8.50
N LEU A 522 -2.33 22.03 -9.65
CA LEU A 522 -0.94 21.70 -9.98
C LEU A 522 -0.10 22.95 -10.21
N ALA A 523 -0.60 23.93 -10.95
CA ALA A 523 0.14 25.19 -11.21
C ALA A 523 0.46 25.93 -9.90
N LEU A 524 -0.51 26.02 -9.00
CA LEU A 524 -0.32 26.65 -7.68
C LEU A 524 0.60 25.81 -6.79
N ARG A 525 0.36 24.51 -6.70
CA ARG A 525 1.13 23.61 -5.81
C ARG A 525 2.60 23.56 -6.18
N PHE A 526 2.91 23.56 -7.47
CA PHE A 526 4.28 23.44 -7.98
C PHE A 526 4.92 24.79 -8.35
N GLY A 527 4.28 25.92 -7.96
CA GLY A 527 4.82 27.28 -8.15
C GLY A 527 5.03 27.65 -9.62
N LEU A 528 4.09 27.25 -10.50
CA LEU A 528 4.15 27.51 -11.94
C LEU A 528 3.30 28.70 -12.38
N ALA A 529 2.34 29.12 -11.55
CA ALA A 529 1.61 30.37 -11.77
C ALA A 529 2.48 31.57 -11.37
N LYS A 530 2.69 32.51 -12.28
CA LYS A 530 3.49 33.73 -12.01
C LYS A 530 2.77 34.67 -11.05
N ASP A 531 1.44 34.79 -11.21
CA ASP A 531 0.58 35.51 -10.27
C ASP A 531 -0.24 34.48 -9.45
N ALA A 532 0.41 33.93 -8.42
CA ALA A 532 -0.21 32.92 -7.57
C ALA A 532 -1.45 33.44 -6.84
N ALA A 533 -1.53 34.73 -6.52
CA ALA A 533 -2.70 35.32 -5.86
C ALA A 533 -3.90 35.35 -6.84
N ALA A 534 -3.69 35.86 -8.05
CA ALA A 534 -4.75 35.89 -9.07
C ALA A 534 -5.17 34.45 -9.48
N ALA A 535 -4.26 33.50 -9.58
CA ALA A 535 -4.56 32.10 -9.88
C ALA A 535 -5.34 31.44 -8.73
N GLY A 536 -5.05 31.77 -7.48
CA GLY A 536 -5.79 31.29 -6.31
C GLY A 536 -7.23 31.79 -6.29
N GLU A 537 -7.47 33.09 -6.56
CA GLU A 537 -8.80 33.65 -6.73
C GLU A 537 -9.55 33.01 -7.89
N ALA A 538 -8.87 32.76 -9.02
CA ALA A 538 -9.48 32.13 -10.18
C ALA A 538 -9.85 30.64 -9.87
N LEU A 539 -9.02 29.91 -9.12
CA LEU A 539 -9.37 28.56 -8.64
C LEU A 539 -10.61 28.59 -7.75
N ALA A 540 -10.66 29.51 -6.78
CA ALA A 540 -11.82 29.64 -5.90
C ALA A 540 -13.09 29.96 -6.69
N ALA A 541 -13.01 30.89 -7.67
CA ALA A 541 -14.10 31.19 -8.58
C ALA A 541 -14.53 29.98 -9.43
N LYS A 542 -13.54 29.19 -9.93
CA LYS A 542 -13.79 27.93 -10.66
C LYS A 542 -14.54 26.93 -9.80
N VAL A 543 -14.08 26.66 -8.58
CA VAL A 543 -14.74 25.74 -7.64
C VAL A 543 -16.18 26.18 -7.33
N ARG A 544 -16.42 27.50 -7.13
CA ARG A 544 -17.78 28.03 -6.92
C ARG A 544 -18.66 27.86 -8.17
N SER A 545 -18.11 28.10 -9.37
CA SER A 545 -18.85 27.92 -10.63
C SER A 545 -19.19 26.47 -10.92
N ASP A 546 -18.36 25.51 -10.41
CA ASP A 546 -18.61 24.07 -10.47
C ASP A 546 -19.62 23.61 -9.39
N GLY A 547 -20.26 24.54 -8.66
CA GLY A 547 -21.24 24.27 -7.60
C GLY A 547 -20.60 23.80 -6.28
N GLU A 548 -19.41 24.29 -5.98
CA GLU A 548 -18.62 23.93 -4.80
C GLU A 548 -18.43 22.41 -4.69
N ARG A 549 -18.01 21.80 -5.81
CA ARG A 549 -17.82 20.35 -5.97
C ARG A 549 -16.40 20.02 -6.40
N LEU A 550 -15.96 18.81 -6.03
CA LEU A 550 -14.75 18.22 -6.58
C LEU A 550 -14.98 17.87 -8.06
N MET A 551 -14.03 18.29 -8.92
CA MET A 551 -14.00 17.91 -10.33
C MET A 551 -12.67 17.23 -10.69
N THR A 552 -11.87 16.94 -9.68
CA THR A 552 -10.51 16.37 -9.80
C THR A 552 -10.51 14.86 -9.70
N GLY A 553 -9.48 14.23 -10.23
CA GLY A 553 -9.15 12.81 -10.08
C GLY A 553 -7.97 12.57 -9.14
N PHE A 554 -7.22 11.48 -9.35
CA PHE A 554 -6.08 11.07 -8.51
C PHE A 554 -4.98 12.11 -8.40
N VAL A 555 -4.77 12.91 -9.46
CA VAL A 555 -3.64 13.84 -9.56
C VAL A 555 -3.99 15.22 -9.01
N GLY A 556 -5.23 15.67 -9.17
CA GLY A 556 -5.66 16.99 -8.69
C GLY A 556 -6.15 16.99 -7.24
N THR A 557 -6.87 15.93 -6.82
CA THR A 557 -7.52 15.86 -5.51
C THR A 557 -6.56 16.03 -4.33
N PRO A 558 -5.35 15.42 -4.30
CA PRO A 558 -4.43 15.55 -3.17
C PRO A 558 -4.00 16.99 -2.89
N TYR A 559 -4.01 17.85 -3.89
CA TYR A 559 -3.50 19.21 -3.76
C TYR A 559 -4.60 20.28 -3.63
N LEU A 560 -5.83 19.98 -4.05
CA LEU A 560 -6.90 20.98 -4.17
C LEU A 560 -7.19 21.74 -2.86
N LEU A 561 -7.39 21.01 -1.75
CA LEU A 561 -7.68 21.66 -0.47
C LEU A 561 -6.48 22.46 0.06
N HIS A 562 -5.26 21.96 -0.16
CA HIS A 562 -4.04 22.65 0.27
C HIS A 562 -3.85 23.99 -0.46
N VAL A 563 -4.05 24.03 -1.79
CA VAL A 563 -3.85 25.27 -2.56
C VAL A 563 -4.97 26.28 -2.32
N LEU A 564 -6.22 25.83 -2.12
CA LEU A 564 -7.31 26.70 -1.69
C LEU A 564 -7.00 27.33 -0.33
N SER A 565 -6.54 26.51 0.62
CA SER A 565 -6.18 26.99 1.96
C SER A 565 -5.01 27.98 1.92
N ALA A 566 -3.97 27.68 1.14
CA ALA A 566 -2.81 28.58 0.98
C ALA A 566 -3.17 29.89 0.27
N ALA A 567 -4.19 29.89 -0.61
CA ALA A 567 -4.69 31.09 -1.28
C ALA A 567 -5.68 31.91 -0.42
N GLY A 568 -5.89 31.54 0.85
CA GLY A 568 -6.79 32.26 1.77
C GLY A 568 -8.26 31.82 1.69
N HIS A 569 -8.58 30.76 0.94
CA HIS A 569 -9.92 30.19 0.79
C HIS A 569 -10.13 28.92 1.64
N GLY A 570 -9.66 28.93 2.88
CA GLY A 570 -9.81 27.82 3.82
C GLY A 570 -11.26 27.46 4.12
N ASP A 571 -12.16 28.42 4.14
CA ASP A 571 -13.61 28.22 4.27
C ASP A 571 -14.18 27.38 3.12
N LEU A 572 -13.73 27.61 1.88
CA LEU A 572 -14.13 26.85 0.70
C LEU A 572 -13.50 25.43 0.73
N ALA A 573 -12.27 25.31 1.20
CA ALA A 573 -11.64 24.00 1.42
C ALA A 573 -12.45 23.16 2.43
N TYR A 574 -12.86 23.74 3.56
CA TYR A 574 -13.75 23.08 4.50
C TYR A 574 -15.14 22.77 3.91
N THR A 575 -15.69 23.64 3.04
CA THR A 575 -16.96 23.37 2.34
C THR A 575 -16.85 22.11 1.49
N LEU A 576 -15.77 21.95 0.72
CA LEU A 576 -15.51 20.74 -0.06
C LEU A 576 -15.32 19.52 0.83
N PHE A 577 -14.53 19.66 1.89
CA PHE A 577 -14.21 18.56 2.81
C PHE A 577 -15.44 18.03 3.56
N LEU A 578 -16.33 18.92 4.01
CA LEU A 578 -17.52 18.58 4.80
C LEU A 578 -18.77 18.29 3.95
N ARG A 579 -18.65 18.36 2.63
CA ARG A 579 -19.74 18.04 1.70
C ARG A 579 -20.19 16.59 1.85
N ARG A 580 -21.50 16.34 1.85
CA ARG A 580 -22.09 15.01 2.11
C ARG A 580 -22.69 14.36 0.87
N ASP A 581 -23.09 15.15 -0.13
CA ASP A 581 -23.61 14.65 -1.39
C ASP A 581 -22.50 14.45 -2.43
N PHE A 582 -22.78 13.64 -3.45
CA PHE A 582 -21.87 13.38 -4.56
C PHE A 582 -21.53 14.64 -5.36
N PRO A 583 -20.28 14.85 -5.74
CA PRO A 583 -19.08 14.12 -5.33
C PRO A 583 -18.45 14.67 -4.03
N SER A 584 -18.11 13.80 -3.12
CA SER A 584 -17.42 14.17 -1.87
C SER A 584 -16.82 12.94 -1.17
N TRP A 585 -15.88 13.17 -0.24
CA TRP A 585 -15.34 12.11 0.63
C TRP A 585 -16.38 11.46 1.55
N LEU A 586 -17.41 12.20 1.94
CA LEU A 586 -18.44 11.70 2.87
C LEU A 586 -19.58 10.96 2.16
N TYR A 587 -19.71 11.12 0.84
CA TYR A 587 -20.75 10.42 0.07
C TYR A 587 -20.62 8.90 0.12
N PRO A 588 -19.44 8.27 -0.11
CA PRO A 588 -19.30 6.82 0.00
C PRO A 588 -19.72 6.26 1.37
N ILE A 589 -19.51 7.04 2.44
CA ILE A 589 -19.91 6.66 3.80
C ILE A 589 -21.44 6.54 3.92
N SER A 590 -22.19 7.43 3.26
CA SER A 590 -23.64 7.36 3.21
C SER A 590 -24.15 6.10 2.48
N LYS A 591 -23.31 5.50 1.64
CA LYS A 591 -23.55 4.22 0.95
C LYS A 591 -22.97 3.00 1.69
N GLY A 592 -22.47 3.16 2.91
CA GLY A 592 -21.97 2.11 3.76
C GLY A 592 -20.48 1.77 3.59
N ALA A 593 -19.69 2.65 2.99
CA ALA A 593 -18.25 2.48 2.85
C ALA A 593 -17.56 2.32 4.20
N THR A 594 -16.67 1.35 4.28
CA THR A 594 -15.82 1.07 5.45
C THR A 594 -14.32 1.14 5.14
N THR A 595 -13.99 1.45 3.90
CA THR A 595 -12.68 1.71 3.30
C THR A 595 -12.79 2.87 2.34
N MET A 596 -11.68 3.40 1.84
CA MET A 596 -11.68 4.33 0.73
C MET A 596 -12.01 3.59 -0.57
N TRP A 597 -12.80 4.24 -1.45
CA TRP A 597 -13.18 3.70 -2.75
C TRP A 597 -12.32 4.27 -3.87
N GLU A 598 -12.16 3.51 -4.96
CA GLU A 598 -11.45 3.92 -6.17
C GLU A 598 -12.16 5.05 -6.89
N HIS A 599 -13.49 5.00 -6.98
CA HIS A 599 -14.32 6.02 -7.59
C HIS A 599 -15.33 6.59 -6.57
N TRP A 600 -15.59 7.88 -6.65
CA TRP A 600 -16.46 8.61 -5.69
C TRP A 600 -17.87 8.02 -5.58
N ASP A 601 -18.44 7.61 -6.73
CA ASP A 601 -19.76 6.97 -6.80
C ASP A 601 -19.66 5.49 -7.23
N GLY A 602 -18.74 4.75 -6.68
CA GLY A 602 -18.68 3.30 -6.88
C GLY A 602 -20.06 2.63 -6.73
N ILE A 603 -20.90 3.18 -5.82
CA ILE A 603 -22.35 3.02 -5.81
C ILE A 603 -22.97 4.38 -6.12
N MET A 604 -23.64 4.52 -7.26
CA MET A 604 -24.22 5.77 -7.74
C MET A 604 -25.35 6.28 -6.85
N PRO A 605 -25.78 7.56 -6.99
CA PRO A 605 -26.88 8.12 -6.21
C PRO A 605 -28.18 7.33 -6.32
N ASP A 606 -28.48 6.75 -7.47
CA ASP A 606 -29.65 5.87 -7.70
C ASP A 606 -29.47 4.45 -7.14
N GLY A 607 -28.33 4.14 -6.55
CA GLY A 607 -28.01 2.85 -5.96
C GLY A 607 -27.40 1.84 -6.91
N GLN A 608 -27.26 2.15 -8.22
CA GLN A 608 -26.61 1.26 -9.18
C GLN A 608 -25.09 1.27 -8.98
N ILE A 609 -24.43 0.21 -9.40
CA ILE A 609 -22.98 0.10 -9.40
C ILE A 609 -22.42 0.82 -10.62
N TRP A 610 -21.46 1.74 -10.41
CA TRP A 610 -20.91 2.59 -11.47
C TRP A 610 -20.24 1.81 -12.59
N SER A 611 -19.39 0.84 -12.24
CA SER A 611 -18.65 0.01 -13.18
C SER A 611 -18.35 -1.35 -12.55
N LYS A 612 -18.28 -2.38 -13.36
CA LYS A 612 -17.81 -3.70 -12.94
C LYS A 612 -16.30 -3.87 -13.11
N ASP A 613 -15.68 -3.10 -14.01
CA ASP A 613 -14.27 -3.27 -14.38
C ASP A 613 -13.34 -2.32 -13.61
N MET A 614 -13.78 -1.06 -13.40
CA MET A 614 -13.01 -0.01 -12.74
C MET A 614 -13.73 0.42 -11.45
N ASN A 615 -13.77 -0.46 -10.46
CA ASN A 615 -14.52 -0.21 -9.23
C ASN A 615 -14.03 -1.11 -8.08
N SER A 616 -13.00 -0.65 -7.40
CA SER A 616 -12.54 -1.23 -6.14
C SER A 616 -13.15 -0.46 -4.96
N PHE A 617 -13.66 -1.19 -3.98
CA PHE A 617 -14.18 -0.61 -2.74
C PHE A 617 -13.13 -0.57 -1.63
N ASN A 618 -11.87 -0.89 -1.96
CA ASN A 618 -10.71 -0.73 -1.07
C ASN A 618 -9.51 -0.23 -1.88
N HIS A 619 -9.41 1.13 -2.01
CA HIS A 619 -8.42 1.79 -2.88
C HIS A 619 -8.01 3.12 -2.26
N TYR A 620 -6.80 3.24 -1.74
CA TYR A 620 -6.42 4.27 -0.78
C TYR A 620 -6.15 5.67 -1.33
N ALA A 621 -5.99 5.86 -2.65
CA ALA A 621 -5.48 7.12 -3.23
C ALA A 621 -6.21 8.39 -2.75
N TYR A 622 -7.55 8.41 -2.77
CA TYR A 622 -8.33 9.55 -2.28
C TYR A 622 -8.27 9.77 -0.77
N GLY A 623 -7.71 8.82 -0.02
CA GLY A 623 -7.40 8.98 1.40
C GLY A 623 -6.27 9.97 1.68
N ALA A 624 -5.60 10.47 0.63
CA ALA A 624 -4.61 11.54 0.71
C ALA A 624 -5.13 12.78 1.45
N VAL A 625 -6.46 13.03 1.45
CA VAL A 625 -7.09 14.12 2.19
C VAL A 625 -6.73 14.18 3.68
N ALA A 626 -6.30 13.06 4.26
CA ALA A 626 -5.90 13.03 5.67
C ALA A 626 -4.69 13.95 5.94
N ASP A 627 -3.78 14.12 4.98
CA ASP A 627 -2.63 15.02 5.15
C ASP A 627 -3.06 16.49 5.30
N TRP A 628 -4.13 16.90 4.60
CA TRP A 628 -4.72 18.23 4.78
C TRP A 628 -5.29 18.42 6.20
N VAL A 629 -5.88 17.39 6.78
CA VAL A 629 -6.37 17.46 8.18
C VAL A 629 -5.19 17.63 9.14
N TYR A 630 -4.09 16.91 8.95
CA TYR A 630 -2.88 17.10 9.76
C TYR A 630 -2.25 18.47 9.53
N GLU A 631 -2.03 18.87 8.25
CA GLU A 631 -1.23 20.04 7.91
C GLU A 631 -1.98 21.37 7.99
N TYR A 632 -3.31 21.36 7.78
CA TYR A 632 -4.13 22.58 7.81
C TYR A 632 -5.07 22.61 9.01
N ALA A 633 -5.98 21.65 9.17
CA ALA A 633 -6.96 21.70 10.24
C ALA A 633 -6.30 21.65 11.63
N ALA A 634 -5.29 20.79 11.80
CA ALA A 634 -4.45 20.73 13.00
C ALA A 634 -3.17 21.59 12.90
N GLY A 635 -2.78 21.99 11.69
CA GLY A 635 -1.66 22.88 11.42
C GLY A 635 -0.28 22.29 11.64
N ILE A 636 -0.12 20.94 11.69
CA ILE A 636 1.14 20.27 12.01
C ILE A 636 1.95 20.05 10.73
N ARG A 637 3.07 20.76 10.59
CA ARG A 637 3.96 20.66 9.41
C ARG A 637 5.43 20.60 9.86
N PRO A 638 6.30 19.86 9.16
CA PRO A 638 7.75 19.93 9.43
C PRO A 638 8.30 21.29 8.95
N LEU A 639 9.07 21.95 9.79
CA LEU A 639 9.95 23.07 9.41
C LEU A 639 11.34 22.54 9.06
N GLU A 640 11.78 21.52 9.78
CA GLU A 640 13.00 20.78 9.52
C GLU A 640 12.65 19.30 9.34
N ALA A 641 13.36 18.63 8.41
CA ALA A 641 13.15 17.22 8.10
C ALA A 641 13.20 16.33 9.37
N GLY A 642 12.30 15.36 9.42
CA GLY A 642 12.12 14.49 10.59
C GLY A 642 11.41 15.18 11.76
N PHE A 643 10.77 16.33 11.54
CA PHE A 643 10.11 17.13 12.57
C PHE A 643 11.06 17.57 13.70
N LYS A 644 12.36 17.74 13.40
CA LYS A 644 13.32 18.30 14.37
C LYS A 644 12.88 19.67 14.88
N LYS A 645 12.19 20.41 14.01
CA LYS A 645 11.43 21.62 14.31
C LYS A 645 10.13 21.58 13.52
N ALA A 646 9.00 21.97 14.13
CA ALA A 646 7.68 21.97 13.50
C ALA A 646 7.11 23.40 13.35
N VAL A 647 6.19 23.57 12.40
CA VAL A 647 5.23 24.68 12.40
C VAL A 647 3.91 24.08 12.89
N ILE A 648 3.28 24.73 13.90
CA ILE A 648 1.99 24.30 14.43
C ILE A 648 1.03 25.47 14.41
N GLU A 649 0.18 25.52 13.39
CA GLU A 649 -0.72 26.63 13.09
C GLU A 649 -2.13 26.09 12.75
N PRO A 650 -2.95 25.76 13.76
CA PRO A 650 -4.29 25.22 13.56
C PRO A 650 -5.24 26.24 12.91
N HIS A 651 -6.13 25.75 12.06
CA HIS A 651 -7.18 26.55 11.41
C HIS A 651 -8.56 25.95 11.76
N PRO A 652 -9.15 26.36 12.92
CA PRO A 652 -10.42 25.83 13.35
C PRO A 652 -11.60 26.26 12.44
N ASP A 653 -12.58 25.35 12.26
CA ASP A 653 -13.83 25.64 11.57
C ASP A 653 -15.03 25.19 12.43
N ARG A 654 -16.02 26.08 12.60
CA ARG A 654 -17.20 25.80 13.44
C ARG A 654 -18.04 24.64 12.93
N ARG A 655 -18.05 24.38 11.64
CA ARG A 655 -18.82 23.29 11.01
C ARG A 655 -18.28 21.91 11.42
N LEU A 656 -16.97 21.82 11.65
CA LEU A 656 -16.35 20.61 12.19
C LEU A 656 -16.55 20.47 13.70
N GLY A 657 -16.76 21.59 14.41
CA GLY A 657 -17.04 21.64 15.84
C GLY A 657 -15.81 21.53 16.72
N SER A 658 -15.08 20.43 16.63
CA SER A 658 -13.83 20.19 17.38
C SER A 658 -12.89 19.29 16.60
N LEU A 659 -11.60 19.35 16.96
CA LEU A 659 -10.56 18.47 16.45
C LEU A 659 -9.60 18.10 17.57
N LYS A 660 -9.17 16.83 17.57
CA LYS A 660 -8.03 16.33 18.34
C LYS A 660 -7.15 15.54 17.42
N VAL A 661 -5.91 15.93 17.29
CA VAL A 661 -4.88 15.22 16.53
C VAL A 661 -3.71 14.89 17.44
N ARG A 662 -3.21 13.67 17.34
CA ARG A 662 -1.94 13.26 17.91
C ARG A 662 -1.08 12.65 16.83
N TYR A 663 0.17 13.07 16.76
CA TYR A 663 1.15 12.57 15.81
C TYR A 663 2.46 12.26 16.52
N ALA A 664 2.88 11.00 16.50
CA ALA A 664 4.18 10.55 16.98
C ALA A 664 5.21 10.71 15.86
N SER A 665 5.82 11.89 15.76
CA SER A 665 6.83 12.17 14.73
C SER A 665 8.16 11.46 15.04
N ALA A 666 9.08 11.48 14.06
CA ALA A 666 10.42 10.90 14.26
C ALA A 666 11.23 11.58 15.39
N ALA A 667 10.97 12.87 15.67
CA ALA A 667 11.67 13.63 16.69
C ALA A 667 10.91 13.71 18.04
N GLY A 668 9.61 13.42 18.06
CA GLY A 668 8.81 13.47 19.28
C GLY A 668 7.31 13.65 19.02
N ASP A 669 6.53 13.52 20.07
CA ASP A 669 5.08 13.60 20.00
C ASP A 669 4.60 15.05 19.83
N ILE A 670 3.59 15.24 18.99
CA ILE A 670 2.87 16.49 18.78
C ILE A 670 1.37 16.21 18.93
N ALA A 671 0.69 16.99 19.77
CA ALA A 671 -0.76 16.91 19.90
C ALA A 671 -1.37 18.31 19.75
N VAL A 672 -2.43 18.39 18.98
CA VAL A 672 -3.21 19.60 18.75
C VAL A 672 -4.67 19.30 19.01
N SER A 673 -5.32 20.16 19.80
CA SER A 673 -6.76 20.11 19.96
C SER A 673 -7.37 21.49 19.90
N TRP A 674 -8.56 21.60 19.33
CA TRP A 674 -9.37 22.79 19.40
C TRP A 674 -10.86 22.45 19.45
N ALA A 675 -11.62 23.31 20.08
CA ALA A 675 -13.07 23.18 20.18
C ALA A 675 -13.73 24.54 20.41
N TYR A 676 -14.91 24.70 19.84
CA TYR A 676 -15.77 25.86 20.09
C TYR A 676 -16.65 25.64 21.33
N ASP A 677 -16.76 26.66 22.19
CA ASP A 677 -17.70 26.67 23.29
C ASP A 677 -19.11 27.17 22.84
N ALA A 678 -20.03 27.26 23.80
CA ALA A 678 -21.41 27.72 23.53
C ALA A 678 -21.48 29.19 23.07
N GLU A 679 -20.53 30.01 23.48
CA GLU A 679 -20.39 31.42 23.10
C GLU A 679 -19.72 31.57 21.74
N GLY A 680 -19.18 30.50 21.18
CA GLY A 680 -18.52 30.45 19.89
C GLY A 680 -17.06 30.88 19.90
N ILE A 681 -16.43 30.88 21.06
CA ILE A 681 -14.98 31.07 21.22
C ILE A 681 -14.28 29.74 21.03
N CYS A 682 -13.24 29.73 20.21
CA CYS A 682 -12.46 28.52 19.98
C CYS A 682 -11.26 28.48 20.93
N ARG A 683 -11.18 27.45 21.76
CA ARG A 683 -9.99 27.16 22.57
C ARG A 683 -9.06 26.23 21.79
N VAL A 684 -7.82 26.65 21.62
CA VAL A 684 -6.75 25.86 21.00
C VAL A 684 -5.74 25.45 22.07
N ARG A 685 -5.36 24.17 22.09
CA ARG A 685 -4.32 23.61 22.93
C ARG A 685 -3.33 22.81 22.08
N ILE A 686 -2.04 23.09 22.24
CA ILE A 686 -0.93 22.46 21.55
C ILE A 686 0.01 21.88 22.60
N GLU A 687 0.36 20.61 22.45
CA GLU A 687 1.41 19.95 23.21
C GLU A 687 2.47 19.47 22.22
N THR A 688 3.71 19.86 22.41
CA THR A 688 4.80 19.49 21.51
C THR A 688 6.04 19.06 22.28
N ALA A 689 6.59 17.89 21.93
CA ALA A 689 7.88 17.42 22.45
C ALA A 689 9.08 17.95 21.63
N VAL A 690 8.81 18.69 20.54
CA VAL A 690 9.84 19.27 19.67
C VAL A 690 9.75 20.79 19.67
N PRO A 691 10.86 21.52 19.37
CA PRO A 691 10.79 22.96 19.11
C PRO A 691 9.81 23.25 17.98
N ALA A 692 9.06 24.35 18.10
CA ALA A 692 8.06 24.69 17.09
C ALA A 692 7.98 26.20 16.81
N VAL A 693 7.32 26.55 15.72
CA VAL A 693 6.82 27.89 15.46
C VAL A 693 5.32 27.86 15.65
N ILE A 694 4.79 28.63 16.63
CA ILE A 694 3.38 28.76 16.94
C ILE A 694 2.99 30.23 16.82
N ARG A 695 2.01 30.56 15.96
CA ARG A 695 1.59 31.95 15.69
C ARG A 695 2.74 32.88 15.28
N GLY A 696 3.71 32.36 14.52
CA GLY A 696 4.88 33.11 14.08
C GLY A 696 6.01 33.24 15.11
N GLU A 697 5.83 32.76 16.36
CA GLU A 697 6.85 32.80 17.41
C GLU A 697 7.54 31.45 17.57
N GLU A 698 8.87 31.47 17.73
CA GLU A 698 9.66 30.29 18.05
C GLU A 698 9.45 29.91 19.52
N VAL A 699 9.12 28.64 19.75
CA VAL A 699 8.85 28.11 21.09
C VAL A 699 9.62 26.81 21.34
N ALA A 700 9.95 26.54 22.59
CA ALA A 700 10.51 25.27 23.02
C ALA A 700 9.44 24.16 23.06
N ALA A 701 9.85 22.93 23.33
CA ALA A 701 8.92 21.86 23.69
C ALA A 701 8.11 22.27 24.93
N GLY A 702 6.78 22.03 24.91
CA GLY A 702 5.90 22.47 25.98
C GLY A 702 4.42 22.38 25.64
N VAL A 703 3.60 23.04 26.47
CA VAL A 703 2.15 23.14 26.31
C VAL A 703 1.76 24.59 26.12
N TYR A 704 0.98 24.86 25.08
CA TYR A 704 0.56 26.19 24.69
C TYR A 704 -0.96 26.23 24.52
N GLU A 705 -1.58 27.26 25.06
CA GLU A 705 -3.04 27.45 24.97
C GLU A 705 -3.37 28.89 24.57
N TYR A 706 -4.36 29.07 23.71
CA TYR A 706 -4.90 30.38 23.34
C TYR A 706 -6.33 30.25 22.83
N PHE A 707 -6.97 31.39 22.62
CA PHE A 707 -8.33 31.50 22.09
C PHE A 707 -8.32 32.19 20.72
N VAL A 708 -9.24 31.75 19.83
CA VAL A 708 -9.45 32.31 18.48
C VAL A 708 -10.90 32.74 18.32
#